data_d481e508b6826bc40f4616cefa242459
#
_entry.id   d481e508b6826bc40f4616cefa242459
#
_cell.length_a   1.000
_cell.length_b   1.000
_cell.length_c   1.000
_cell.angle_alpha   90.00
_cell.angle_beta   90.00
_cell.angle_gamma   90.00
#
_symmetry.space_group_name_H-M   'P 1'
#
loop_
_entity.id
_entity.type
_entity.pdbx_description
1 polymer ?
#
loop_
_entity_poly.entity_id
_entity_poly.type
_entity_poly.pdbx_seq_one_letter_code
_entity_poly.pdbx_strand_id
1 'polypeptide(L)'
;SRATSKNGDIPNLDFWARRKGIELVGTGDFTHPAWRGEMADTLEPAEEGLYRIKPEKRLKDFCDFSIEPRFVVSGEISCIYKQDGKVRKVHNLILLPSLDAAERLALKLETIGNIRSDGRPILGLSSKDLLAITLEICPEAIFIPAHIWTPHFSMFGAFSGFDTVEECFGDLAPHIRAMETGLSSDPRMNRRVPQLDRYTLVSNSDAHSPAKLGRESNLIDAELSYPALKRTLDTGEGFLGTVEFFPEEGKYHLDGHRACHLRLTPQETRALGGKCPVCGKKITIGVLNRLEQLAERDETYISEKEKRFEYLMPLPEVIAASLGISASGDKAERVYCKLLSKLGAEAEILRVRSLGDIEKAGGERIAEGIRRLREERVIKTAGYDGEYGKIALFTPDELKNASGQMSFLSDLPLAAARDGETDRGEKFKKGKEEKNENESGERDPRGINAEQEAAADSKARVTAVVAGPGTGKTFTLVERIVRLVESGVKPAEITAVTFTVKAAAEMRERLSARLKKAAEKITVGTFHSICFSFLKDEFALANPAFMLKTAAEVVAEYGIKLAPRKFLNHVSAVKNGKETETDAAAEYNRRLRAAGMLDYDDLISEALKRKIKGKQFRYLHVDEFQDVNPAQYELIRLWLGEEGRLFAIGDPDQAIYSFRGAASDCFSMLAADYPDALTVRLTKNYRSTPEVIDCALNVVSHNSGARVLEACKPSGAAVRLVDCASELSEGIFVAKEIARMTGGLDMLGKGREEGLREFGEIAVLARTHRQLSQIEHCLRRDDIPCVVSGKTEFLEAPAVSGTLAFFAALLAQNEAAEAQALEFMGGRENFEAAKEKFLPLIGGRPRKILTAWKEYLHLTSAEFEELIKAAHYAAMDEFLDAVYLGKEGDVLLPSGNAAAGAVRLATLHGAKGLEFPVVFLCGLTEKVLPLVSSRETDEEEERRLFYVGITRAIEELVLTTRGDPSPFLAELPSNVKREKALEKPWAQQLSLF
;
A
#
# COMPACT_ATOMS: atom_id res chain seq x y z
N SER A 1 -16.57 -13.87 2.43
CA SER A 1 -16.69 -13.00 1.24
C SER A 1 -16.01 -13.62 0.04
N ARG A 2 -16.67 -13.63 -1.12
CA ARG A 2 -16.07 -14.02 -2.44
C ARG A 2 -14.74 -13.30 -2.71
N ALA A 3 -14.63 -12.07 -2.26
CA ALA A 3 -13.44 -11.24 -2.47
C ALA A 3 -12.22 -11.71 -1.70
N THR A 4 -12.40 -12.45 -0.62
CA THR A 4 -11.32 -12.78 0.32
C THR A 4 -10.81 -14.22 0.21
N SER A 5 -11.57 -15.12 -0.44
CA SER A 5 -11.19 -16.53 -0.59
C SER A 5 -11.77 -17.14 -1.85
N LYS A 6 -10.95 -17.88 -2.60
CA LYS A 6 -11.41 -18.67 -3.77
C LYS A 6 -12.42 -19.76 -3.41
N ASN A 7 -12.37 -20.20 -2.15
CA ASN A 7 -13.29 -21.20 -1.59
C ASN A 7 -14.38 -20.51 -0.75
N GLY A 8 -14.60 -19.20 -0.91
CA GLY A 8 -15.63 -18.44 -0.20
C GLY A 8 -17.01 -18.60 -0.81
N ASP A 9 -17.41 -19.82 -1.17
CA ASP A 9 -18.70 -20.18 -1.72
C ASP A 9 -19.59 -20.93 -0.71
N ILE A 10 -20.89 -21.04 -0.99
CA ILE A 10 -21.86 -21.69 -0.11
C ILE A 10 -21.52 -23.15 0.18
N PRO A 11 -21.12 -23.98 -0.82
CA PRO A 11 -20.72 -25.36 -0.54
C PRO A 11 -19.54 -25.50 0.43
N ASN A 12 -18.55 -24.61 0.34
CA ASN A 12 -17.42 -24.60 1.27
C ASN A 12 -17.82 -24.04 2.66
N LEU A 13 -18.73 -23.10 2.74
CA LEU A 13 -19.27 -22.64 4.04
C LEU A 13 -20.01 -23.78 4.76
N ASP A 14 -20.86 -24.55 4.07
CA ASP A 14 -21.49 -25.76 4.61
C ASP A 14 -20.46 -26.80 5.09
N PHE A 15 -19.47 -27.07 4.23
CA PHE A 15 -18.41 -28.03 4.52
C PHE A 15 -17.64 -27.70 5.81
N TRP A 16 -17.22 -26.46 5.96
CA TRP A 16 -16.49 -26.04 7.13
C TRP A 16 -17.38 -25.86 8.36
N ALA A 17 -18.64 -25.42 8.19
CA ALA A 17 -19.59 -25.33 9.29
C ALA A 17 -19.81 -26.69 9.95
N ARG A 18 -19.96 -27.77 9.16
CA ARG A 18 -20.07 -29.15 9.67
C ARG A 18 -18.83 -29.55 10.47
N ARG A 19 -17.64 -29.34 9.94
CA ARG A 19 -16.38 -29.64 10.62
C ARG A 19 -16.20 -28.84 11.92
N LYS A 20 -16.59 -27.57 11.89
CA LYS A 20 -16.51 -26.66 13.05
C LYS A 20 -17.55 -26.89 14.11
N GLY A 21 -18.69 -27.50 13.76
CA GLY A 21 -19.80 -27.70 14.68
C GLY A 21 -20.71 -26.46 14.78
N ILE A 22 -20.93 -25.76 13.65
CA ILE A 22 -21.74 -24.54 13.59
C ILE A 22 -23.06 -24.84 12.92
N GLU A 23 -24.17 -24.61 13.64
CA GLU A 23 -25.52 -24.89 13.18
C GLU A 23 -26.13 -23.74 12.37
N LEU A 24 -25.74 -22.48 12.61
CA LEU A 24 -26.27 -21.33 11.90
C LEU A 24 -25.12 -20.43 11.36
N VAL A 25 -25.12 -20.18 10.05
CA VAL A 25 -24.10 -19.44 9.35
C VAL A 25 -24.69 -18.25 8.60
N GLY A 26 -24.11 -17.07 8.74
CA GLY A 26 -24.44 -15.94 7.88
C GLY A 26 -23.83 -16.11 6.50
N THR A 27 -24.61 -15.85 5.43
CA THR A 27 -24.14 -16.02 4.05
C THR A 27 -23.06 -15.01 3.67
N GLY A 28 -23.07 -13.81 4.27
CA GLY A 28 -22.28 -12.67 3.82
C GLY A 28 -22.72 -12.10 2.45
N ASP A 29 -22.21 -10.96 2.10
CA ASP A 29 -22.21 -10.32 0.77
C ASP A 29 -23.56 -10.28 -0.01
N PHE A 30 -24.71 -10.28 0.66
CA PHE A 30 -26.02 -10.29 -0.02
C PHE A 30 -26.21 -9.15 -1.01
N THR A 31 -25.46 -8.07 -0.90
CA THR A 31 -25.54 -6.90 -1.79
C THR A 31 -25.05 -7.22 -3.20
N HIS A 32 -24.11 -8.17 -3.37
CA HIS A 32 -23.51 -8.46 -4.66
C HIS A 32 -24.44 -9.35 -5.53
N PRO A 33 -24.78 -8.92 -6.78
CA PRO A 33 -25.74 -9.65 -7.62
C PRO A 33 -25.36 -11.10 -7.93
N ALA A 34 -24.07 -11.36 -8.23
CA ALA A 34 -23.62 -12.72 -8.52
C ALA A 34 -23.69 -13.62 -7.27
N TRP A 35 -23.47 -13.07 -6.07
CA TRP A 35 -23.59 -13.83 -4.84
C TRP A 35 -25.05 -14.20 -4.53
N ARG A 36 -26.00 -13.26 -4.75
CA ARG A 36 -27.44 -13.57 -4.66
C ARG A 36 -27.85 -14.68 -5.64
N GLY A 37 -27.33 -14.62 -6.88
CA GLY A 37 -27.56 -15.66 -7.86
C GLY A 37 -27.04 -17.03 -7.40
N GLU A 38 -25.83 -17.07 -6.82
CA GLU A 38 -25.24 -18.30 -6.27
C GLU A 38 -26.06 -18.83 -5.07
N MET A 39 -26.48 -17.96 -4.15
CA MET A 39 -27.35 -18.36 -3.05
C MET A 39 -28.67 -18.98 -3.56
N ALA A 40 -29.30 -18.37 -4.56
CA ALA A 40 -30.55 -18.88 -5.15
C ALA A 40 -30.34 -20.24 -5.88
N ASP A 41 -29.18 -20.42 -6.50
CA ASP A 41 -28.82 -21.71 -7.17
C ASP A 41 -28.47 -22.82 -6.17
N THR A 42 -27.82 -22.50 -5.07
CA THR A 42 -27.24 -23.49 -4.14
C THR A 42 -28.08 -23.77 -2.89
N LEU A 43 -28.90 -22.82 -2.46
CA LEU A 43 -29.70 -22.92 -1.24
C LEU A 43 -31.17 -23.23 -1.57
N GLU A 44 -31.84 -23.91 -0.64
CA GLU A 44 -33.28 -24.11 -0.61
C GLU A 44 -33.84 -23.66 0.75
N PRO A 45 -35.12 -23.19 0.83
CA PRO A 45 -35.75 -22.87 2.10
C PRO A 45 -35.76 -24.06 3.08
N ALA A 46 -35.54 -23.79 4.35
CA ALA A 46 -35.60 -24.75 5.44
C ALA A 46 -36.66 -24.31 6.48
N GLU A 47 -36.24 -23.92 7.66
CA GLU A 47 -37.10 -23.34 8.66
C GLU A 47 -37.43 -21.88 8.32
N GLU A 48 -38.43 -21.27 8.99
CA GLU A 48 -38.89 -19.92 8.69
C GLU A 48 -37.74 -18.91 8.67
N GLY A 49 -37.49 -18.33 7.48
CA GLY A 49 -36.44 -17.32 7.25
C GLY A 49 -35.00 -17.85 7.20
N LEU A 50 -34.82 -19.18 7.21
CA LEU A 50 -33.55 -19.85 7.07
C LEU A 50 -33.47 -20.71 5.80
N TYR A 51 -32.26 -21.03 5.40
CA TYR A 51 -31.97 -21.82 4.22
C TYR A 51 -31.04 -22.97 4.57
N ARG A 52 -31.02 -24.01 3.74
CA ARG A 52 -30.03 -25.09 3.76
C ARG A 52 -29.46 -25.32 2.38
N ILE A 53 -28.30 -25.92 2.33
CA ILE A 53 -27.69 -26.30 1.04
C ILE A 53 -28.49 -27.43 0.37
N LYS A 54 -28.73 -27.33 -0.93
CA LYS A 54 -29.33 -28.40 -1.73
C LYS A 54 -28.46 -29.65 -1.68
N PRO A 55 -29.00 -30.86 -1.48
CA PRO A 55 -28.24 -32.10 -1.32
C PRO A 55 -27.22 -32.36 -2.43
N GLU A 56 -27.56 -32.05 -3.68
CA GLU A 56 -26.70 -32.23 -4.85
C GLU A 56 -25.52 -31.21 -4.93
N LYS A 57 -25.57 -30.12 -4.17
CA LYS A 57 -24.51 -29.10 -4.09
C LYS A 57 -23.57 -29.32 -2.89
N ARG A 58 -23.92 -30.22 -2.00
CA ARG A 58 -23.16 -30.51 -0.77
C ARG A 58 -21.85 -31.21 -1.06
N LEU A 59 -20.75 -30.68 -0.54
CA LEU A 59 -19.43 -31.30 -0.67
C LEU A 59 -19.31 -32.55 0.21
N LYS A 60 -18.75 -33.61 -0.32
CA LYS A 60 -18.43 -34.84 0.41
C LYS A 60 -17.25 -34.59 1.37
N ASP A 61 -17.28 -35.23 2.52
CA ASP A 61 -16.19 -35.19 3.50
C ASP A 61 -15.74 -36.62 3.86
N PHE A 62 -14.62 -36.71 4.61
CA PHE A 62 -14.05 -38.02 5.03
C PHE A 62 -14.86 -38.73 6.11
N CYS A 63 -15.77 -38.01 6.79
CA CYS A 63 -16.71 -38.58 7.74
C CYS A 63 -18.04 -37.79 7.71
N ASP A 64 -19.10 -38.42 8.19
CA ASP A 64 -20.42 -37.80 8.35
C ASP A 64 -20.48 -37.07 9.69
N PHE A 65 -20.81 -35.81 9.66
CA PHE A 65 -21.11 -35.01 10.85
C PHE A 65 -22.60 -34.96 11.08
N SER A 66 -23.05 -35.06 12.34
CA SER A 66 -24.46 -35.00 12.72
C SER A 66 -25.11 -33.63 12.53
N ILE A 67 -24.32 -32.59 12.28
CA ILE A 67 -24.79 -31.21 12.16
C ILE A 67 -25.19 -30.93 10.71
N GLU A 68 -26.38 -30.36 10.53
CA GLU A 68 -26.86 -29.81 9.27
C GLU A 68 -26.90 -28.29 9.35
N PRO A 69 -25.93 -27.56 8.80
CA PRO A 69 -25.91 -26.13 8.87
C PRO A 69 -27.12 -25.46 8.22
N ARG A 70 -27.60 -24.39 8.84
CA ARG A 70 -28.55 -23.45 8.26
C ARG A 70 -27.89 -22.15 7.89
N PHE A 71 -28.47 -21.47 6.94
CA PHE A 71 -27.96 -20.20 6.47
C PHE A 71 -28.97 -19.08 6.68
N VAL A 72 -28.54 -17.98 7.27
CA VAL A 72 -29.28 -16.73 7.32
C VAL A 72 -28.68 -15.74 6.33
N VAL A 73 -29.51 -15.07 5.56
CA VAL A 73 -29.04 -14.06 4.58
C VAL A 73 -28.43 -12.89 5.32
N SER A 74 -27.16 -12.60 5.06
CA SER A 74 -26.45 -11.54 5.76
C SER A 74 -25.49 -10.77 4.83
N GLY A 75 -25.03 -9.61 5.29
CA GLY A 75 -23.99 -8.84 4.61
C GLY A 75 -23.54 -7.66 5.44
N GLU A 76 -22.31 -7.25 5.26
CA GLU A 76 -21.70 -6.14 5.95
C GLU A 76 -21.52 -4.95 4.99
N ILE A 77 -21.86 -3.75 5.44
CA ILE A 77 -21.82 -2.52 4.65
C ILE A 77 -20.94 -1.49 5.36
N SER A 78 -20.04 -0.86 4.62
CA SER A 78 -19.17 0.22 5.09
C SER A 78 -19.79 1.58 4.80
N CYS A 79 -20.08 2.35 5.83
CA CYS A 79 -20.56 3.73 5.75
C CYS A 79 -19.39 4.70 5.93
N ILE A 80 -19.13 5.56 4.92
CA ILE A 80 -18.09 6.60 5.00
C ILE A 80 -18.71 7.95 4.66
N TYR A 81 -18.83 8.83 5.65
CA TYR A 81 -19.55 10.10 5.51
C TYR A 81 -18.92 11.19 6.39
N LYS A 82 -19.39 12.43 6.22
CA LYS A 82 -19.00 13.54 7.10
C LYS A 82 -20.15 13.89 8.04
N GLN A 83 -19.81 13.97 9.34
CA GLN A 83 -20.73 14.47 10.37
C GLN A 83 -19.93 15.29 11.38
N ASP A 84 -20.45 16.45 11.78
CA ASP A 84 -19.84 17.37 12.75
C ASP A 84 -18.38 17.74 12.40
N GLY A 85 -18.11 17.95 11.11
CA GLY A 85 -16.77 18.31 10.62
C GLY A 85 -15.75 17.16 10.59
N LYS A 86 -16.11 15.97 11.05
CA LYS A 86 -15.25 14.77 11.07
C LYS A 86 -15.66 13.77 9.99
N VAL A 87 -14.69 13.02 9.46
CA VAL A 87 -14.97 11.86 8.62
C VAL A 87 -15.29 10.68 9.52
N ARG A 88 -16.52 10.16 9.41
CA ARG A 88 -17.00 9.00 10.12
C ARG A 88 -16.87 7.76 9.22
N LYS A 89 -16.47 6.63 9.81
CA LYS A 89 -16.34 5.36 9.11
C LYS A 89 -16.88 4.26 10.03
N VAL A 90 -17.96 3.64 9.63
CA VAL A 90 -18.66 2.62 10.45
C VAL A 90 -19.04 1.45 9.58
N HIS A 91 -18.81 0.25 10.05
CA HIS A 91 -19.31 -0.98 9.45
C HIS A 91 -20.59 -1.44 10.14
N ASN A 92 -21.53 -1.94 9.35
CA ASN A 92 -22.81 -2.39 9.84
C ASN A 92 -23.15 -3.74 9.21
N LEU A 93 -23.47 -4.72 10.03
CA LEU A 93 -23.94 -6.03 9.63
C LEU A 93 -25.47 -6.02 9.57
N ILE A 94 -26.02 -6.56 8.50
CA ILE A 94 -27.48 -6.69 8.28
C ILE A 94 -27.81 -8.15 8.04
N LEU A 95 -28.79 -8.67 8.78
CA LEU A 95 -29.38 -9.99 8.56
C LEU A 95 -30.80 -9.80 8.05
N LEU A 96 -31.23 -10.63 7.10
CA LEU A 96 -32.50 -10.52 6.41
C LEU A 96 -33.26 -11.87 6.42
N PRO A 97 -34.62 -11.87 6.52
CA PRO A 97 -35.40 -13.06 6.58
C PRO A 97 -35.57 -13.79 5.24
N SER A 98 -35.17 -13.19 4.14
CA SER A 98 -35.33 -13.81 2.82
C SER A 98 -34.39 -13.24 1.73
N LEU A 99 -34.19 -14.02 0.68
CA LEU A 99 -33.47 -13.57 -0.53
C LEU A 99 -34.23 -12.43 -1.25
N ASP A 100 -35.56 -12.41 -1.20
CA ASP A 100 -36.40 -11.32 -1.72
C ASP A 100 -36.13 -9.99 -0.98
N ALA A 101 -36.09 -10.02 0.34
CA ALA A 101 -35.75 -8.86 1.14
C ALA A 101 -34.33 -8.36 0.82
N ALA A 102 -33.39 -9.26 0.62
CA ALA A 102 -32.03 -8.96 0.23
C ALA A 102 -31.94 -8.30 -1.16
N GLU A 103 -32.72 -8.81 -2.12
CA GLU A 103 -32.77 -8.22 -3.46
C GLU A 103 -33.38 -6.82 -3.44
N ARG A 104 -34.49 -6.61 -2.75
CA ARG A 104 -35.13 -5.29 -2.61
C ARG A 104 -34.20 -4.27 -1.96
N LEU A 105 -33.53 -4.64 -0.87
CA LEU A 105 -32.58 -3.77 -0.20
C LEU A 105 -31.37 -3.47 -1.10
N ALA A 106 -30.83 -4.48 -1.76
CA ALA A 106 -29.69 -4.30 -2.68
C ALA A 106 -30.02 -3.37 -3.85
N LEU A 107 -31.19 -3.53 -4.48
CA LEU A 107 -31.65 -2.63 -5.55
C LEU A 107 -31.78 -1.17 -5.07
N LYS A 108 -32.26 -0.94 -3.86
CA LYS A 108 -32.30 0.40 -3.26
C LYS A 108 -30.91 0.97 -3.03
N LEU A 109 -30.00 0.17 -2.47
CA LEU A 109 -28.61 0.61 -2.21
C LEU A 109 -27.83 0.86 -3.51
N GLU A 110 -28.12 0.14 -4.59
CA GLU A 110 -27.52 0.36 -5.91
C GLU A 110 -27.84 1.76 -6.47
N THR A 111 -28.97 2.34 -6.11
CA THR A 111 -29.30 3.73 -6.51
C THR A 111 -28.46 4.79 -5.76
N ILE A 112 -27.79 4.39 -4.67
CA ILE A 112 -27.01 5.27 -3.79
C ILE A 112 -25.51 5.14 -4.05
N GLY A 113 -25.03 3.91 -4.35
CA GLY A 113 -23.62 3.67 -4.57
C GLY A 113 -23.33 2.35 -5.26
N ASN A 114 -22.06 2.11 -5.54
CA ASN A 114 -21.63 0.87 -6.18
C ASN A 114 -21.66 -0.31 -5.22
N ILE A 115 -22.55 -1.29 -5.50
CA ILE A 115 -22.66 -2.56 -4.77
C ILE A 115 -22.19 -3.78 -5.60
N ARG A 116 -21.68 -3.55 -6.83
CA ARG A 116 -21.28 -4.60 -7.78
C ARG A 116 -19.79 -4.91 -7.73
N SER A 117 -19.02 -4.18 -6.95
CA SER A 117 -17.61 -4.51 -6.71
C SER A 117 -17.52 -5.68 -5.73
N ASP A 118 -16.60 -6.59 -5.97
CA ASP A 118 -16.31 -7.68 -5.05
C ASP A 118 -15.92 -7.14 -3.66
N GLY A 119 -16.40 -7.82 -2.63
CA GLY A 119 -16.18 -7.45 -1.24
C GLY A 119 -17.25 -6.55 -0.64
N ARG A 120 -16.95 -5.99 0.52
CA ARG A 120 -17.86 -5.15 1.30
C ARG A 120 -18.14 -3.83 0.56
N PRO A 121 -19.40 -3.48 0.24
CA PRO A 121 -19.70 -2.22 -0.42
C PRO A 121 -19.39 -1.03 0.49
N ILE A 122 -18.84 0.03 -0.11
CA ILE A 122 -18.54 1.29 0.56
C ILE A 122 -19.54 2.34 0.05
N LEU A 123 -20.39 2.80 0.96
CA LEU A 123 -21.40 3.80 0.64
C LEU A 123 -21.10 5.13 1.31
N GLY A 124 -21.33 6.23 0.56
CA GLY A 124 -21.25 7.61 1.07
C GLY A 124 -22.47 8.01 1.92
N LEU A 125 -23.00 7.08 2.71
CA LEU A 125 -24.26 7.15 3.42
C LEU A 125 -23.96 7.10 4.94
N SER A 126 -24.75 7.79 5.77
CA SER A 126 -24.61 7.67 7.22
C SER A 126 -25.15 6.32 7.70
N SER A 127 -24.64 5.83 8.83
CA SER A 127 -25.17 4.58 9.43
C SER A 127 -26.63 4.72 9.84
N LYS A 128 -27.06 5.93 10.25
CA LYS A 128 -28.46 6.27 10.51
C LYS A 128 -29.33 6.13 9.26
N ASP A 129 -28.90 6.70 8.12
CA ASP A 129 -29.66 6.62 6.87
C ASP A 129 -29.69 5.17 6.34
N LEU A 130 -28.58 4.42 6.49
CA LEU A 130 -28.57 3.00 6.15
C LEU A 130 -29.57 2.20 6.99
N LEU A 131 -29.65 2.48 8.29
CA LEU A 131 -30.63 1.84 9.18
C LEU A 131 -32.06 2.24 8.75
N ALA A 132 -32.34 3.52 8.49
CA ALA A 132 -33.63 3.98 8.03
C ALA A 132 -34.09 3.27 6.74
N ILE A 133 -33.22 3.19 5.74
CA ILE A 133 -33.50 2.48 4.47
C ILE A 133 -33.72 0.98 4.72
N THR A 134 -32.94 0.38 5.59
CA THR A 134 -33.08 -1.05 5.92
C THR A 134 -34.45 -1.33 6.53
N LEU A 135 -34.87 -0.52 7.50
CA LEU A 135 -36.19 -0.67 8.18
C LEU A 135 -37.36 -0.32 7.25
N GLU A 136 -37.19 0.64 6.32
CA GLU A 136 -38.21 0.95 5.29
C GLU A 136 -38.45 -0.24 4.37
N ILE A 137 -37.40 -0.93 3.94
CA ILE A 137 -37.50 -2.07 2.99
C ILE A 137 -37.87 -3.36 3.71
N CYS A 138 -37.34 -3.58 4.90
CA CYS A 138 -37.54 -4.77 5.70
C CYS A 138 -37.57 -4.42 7.20
N PRO A 139 -38.74 -4.13 7.79
CA PRO A 139 -38.88 -3.81 9.23
C PRO A 139 -38.39 -4.92 10.16
N GLU A 140 -38.34 -6.16 9.67
CA GLU A 140 -37.91 -7.33 10.43
C GLU A 140 -36.42 -7.60 10.32
N ALA A 141 -35.68 -6.76 9.60
CA ALA A 141 -34.20 -6.86 9.51
C ALA A 141 -33.56 -6.76 10.90
N ILE A 142 -32.49 -7.50 11.08
CA ILE A 142 -31.61 -7.36 12.24
C ILE A 142 -30.42 -6.51 11.80
N PHE A 143 -30.17 -5.41 12.51
CA PHE A 143 -29.11 -4.46 12.21
C PHE A 143 -28.12 -4.38 13.38
N ILE A 144 -26.84 -4.69 13.12
CA ILE A 144 -25.79 -4.83 14.13
C ILE A 144 -24.60 -3.97 13.74
N PRO A 145 -24.23 -2.94 14.51
CA PRO A 145 -22.92 -2.28 14.34
C PRO A 145 -21.81 -3.31 14.54
N ALA A 146 -20.94 -3.45 13.52
CA ALA A 146 -19.90 -4.47 13.46
C ALA A 146 -18.65 -4.04 14.21
N HIS A 147 -17.95 -5.01 14.86
CA HIS A 147 -16.65 -4.84 15.56
C HIS A 147 -16.42 -3.42 16.12
N ILE A 148 -17.28 -3.02 17.07
CA ILE A 148 -17.52 -1.63 17.49
C ILE A 148 -16.29 -0.84 18.00
N TRP A 149 -15.14 -1.46 18.23
CA TRP A 149 -13.95 -0.85 18.85
C TRP A 149 -12.75 -0.67 17.95
N THR A 150 -12.66 -1.29 16.78
CA THR A 150 -11.48 -1.15 15.94
C THR A 150 -11.17 0.33 15.67
N PRO A 151 -9.89 0.78 15.68
CA PRO A 151 -9.54 2.21 15.56
C PRO A 151 -10.13 2.90 14.33
N HIS A 152 -10.33 2.15 13.27
CA HIS A 152 -10.94 2.59 12.01
C HIS A 152 -12.17 1.74 11.69
N PHE A 153 -13.15 2.33 11.01
CA PHE A 153 -14.34 1.65 10.50
C PHE A 153 -15.27 1.04 11.57
N SER A 154 -15.30 1.61 12.74
CA SER A 154 -16.20 1.14 13.81
C SER A 154 -16.86 2.28 14.58
N MET A 155 -17.99 1.96 15.21
CA MET A 155 -18.85 2.95 15.84
C MET A 155 -18.14 3.70 16.99
N PHE A 156 -17.36 3.02 17.82
CA PHE A 156 -16.58 3.63 18.91
C PHE A 156 -15.08 3.79 18.60
N GLY A 157 -14.69 3.58 17.34
CA GLY A 157 -13.27 3.64 16.95
C GLY A 157 -12.59 4.96 17.26
N ALA A 158 -11.35 4.91 17.75
CA ALA A 158 -10.60 6.07 18.22
C ALA A 158 -10.40 7.18 17.16
N PHE A 159 -10.37 6.84 15.85
CA PHE A 159 -10.09 7.82 14.78
C PHE A 159 -11.34 8.29 14.03
N SER A 160 -12.35 7.44 13.91
CA SER A 160 -13.50 7.73 13.06
C SER A 160 -14.85 7.45 13.71
N GLY A 161 -14.85 7.04 14.97
CA GLY A 161 -16.06 6.67 15.72
C GLY A 161 -16.73 7.84 16.45
N PHE A 162 -17.68 7.47 17.27
CA PHE A 162 -18.51 8.33 18.13
C PHE A 162 -18.26 7.99 19.60
N ASP A 163 -18.79 8.80 20.51
CA ASP A 163 -18.71 8.52 21.95
C ASP A 163 -20.01 7.85 22.46
N THR A 164 -21.13 8.07 21.76
CA THR A 164 -22.42 7.46 22.11
C THR A 164 -23.11 6.85 20.88
N VAL A 165 -24.06 5.95 21.12
CA VAL A 165 -24.88 5.32 20.09
C VAL A 165 -25.83 6.34 19.45
N GLU A 166 -26.34 7.25 20.29
CA GLU A 166 -27.23 8.33 19.88
C GLU A 166 -26.56 9.33 18.94
N GLU A 167 -25.25 9.58 19.09
CA GLU A 167 -24.51 10.41 18.13
C GLU A 167 -24.44 9.76 16.73
N CYS A 168 -24.38 8.43 16.67
CA CYS A 168 -24.30 7.69 15.40
C CYS A 168 -25.67 7.53 14.74
N PHE A 169 -26.70 7.14 15.51
CA PHE A 169 -28.01 6.72 14.99
C PHE A 169 -29.14 7.69 15.29
N GLY A 170 -28.93 8.71 16.15
CA GLY A 170 -29.95 9.71 16.50
C GLY A 170 -31.21 9.06 17.11
N ASP A 171 -32.36 9.48 16.60
CA ASP A 171 -33.69 8.95 16.99
C ASP A 171 -33.93 7.49 16.60
N LEU A 172 -33.10 6.93 15.70
CA LEU A 172 -33.15 5.51 15.33
C LEU A 172 -32.31 4.60 16.28
N ALA A 173 -31.56 5.14 17.23
CA ALA A 173 -30.79 4.37 18.20
C ALA A 173 -31.61 3.27 18.92
N PRO A 174 -32.93 3.46 19.26
CA PRO A 174 -33.73 2.41 19.85
C PRO A 174 -33.99 1.16 19.00
N HIS A 175 -33.73 1.23 17.69
CA HIS A 175 -33.83 0.08 16.79
C HIS A 175 -32.57 -0.80 16.78
N ILE A 176 -31.46 -0.34 17.34
CA ILE A 176 -30.27 -1.16 17.58
C ILE A 176 -30.51 -1.99 18.82
N ARG A 177 -30.40 -3.31 18.71
CA ARG A 177 -30.63 -4.27 19.81
C ARG A 177 -29.39 -5.10 20.13
N ALA A 178 -28.54 -5.34 19.17
CA ALA A 178 -27.31 -6.09 19.34
C ALA A 178 -26.11 -5.32 18.82
N MET A 179 -24.92 -5.59 19.34
CA MET A 179 -23.64 -5.01 18.92
C MET A 179 -22.56 -6.07 18.92
N GLU A 180 -21.65 -5.99 17.97
CA GLU A 180 -20.56 -6.95 17.82
C GLU A 180 -19.30 -6.50 18.57
N THR A 181 -18.80 -7.37 19.47
CA THR A 181 -17.54 -7.15 20.23
C THR A 181 -16.34 -7.02 19.31
N GLY A 182 -16.21 -7.94 18.35
CA GLY A 182 -15.07 -8.05 17.42
C GLY A 182 -13.80 -8.57 18.09
N LEU A 183 -12.84 -8.99 17.27
CA LEU A 183 -11.63 -9.75 17.64
C LEU A 183 -10.68 -9.12 18.69
N SER A 184 -10.88 -7.89 19.11
CA SER A 184 -9.98 -7.17 20.01
C SER A 184 -10.63 -6.74 21.33
N SER A 185 -11.87 -7.17 21.59
CA SER A 185 -12.57 -6.94 22.84
C SER A 185 -13.48 -8.13 23.17
N ASP A 186 -13.83 -8.30 24.42
CA ASP A 186 -14.73 -9.33 24.93
C ASP A 186 -15.93 -8.71 25.67
N PRO A 187 -16.96 -9.50 26.05
CA PRO A 187 -18.12 -9.00 26.74
C PRO A 187 -17.80 -8.30 28.07
N ARG A 188 -16.81 -8.78 28.83
CA ARG A 188 -16.42 -8.17 30.11
C ARG A 188 -15.80 -6.78 29.91
N MET A 189 -14.90 -6.65 28.93
CA MET A 189 -14.36 -5.36 28.55
C MET A 189 -15.50 -4.39 28.17
N ASN A 190 -16.45 -4.83 27.35
CA ASN A 190 -17.57 -4.03 26.88
C ASN A 190 -18.50 -3.59 28.01
N ARG A 191 -18.78 -4.44 29.04
CA ARG A 191 -19.64 -4.10 30.18
C ARG A 191 -19.05 -3.06 31.15
N ARG A 192 -17.78 -2.68 30.96
CA ARG A 192 -17.20 -1.50 31.64
C ARG A 192 -17.83 -0.18 31.18
N VAL A 193 -18.51 -0.18 30.02
CA VAL A 193 -19.18 0.99 29.42
C VAL A 193 -20.70 0.86 29.65
N PRO A 194 -21.31 1.65 30.58
CA PRO A 194 -22.72 1.44 31.02
C PRO A 194 -23.76 1.52 29.91
N GLN A 195 -23.52 2.38 28.89
CA GLN A 195 -24.44 2.50 27.76
C GLN A 195 -24.60 1.20 26.98
N LEU A 196 -23.66 0.25 27.10
CA LEU A 196 -23.73 -1.05 26.42
C LEU A 196 -24.59 -2.10 27.17
N ASP A 197 -25.04 -1.83 28.37
CA ASP A 197 -25.85 -2.78 29.15
C ASP A 197 -27.22 -3.11 28.52
N ARG A 198 -27.74 -2.24 27.69
CA ARG A 198 -29.03 -2.41 27.01
C ARG A 198 -28.97 -3.26 25.72
N TYR A 199 -27.76 -3.64 25.27
CA TYR A 199 -27.58 -4.40 24.05
C TYR A 199 -27.18 -5.84 24.31
N THR A 200 -27.61 -6.74 23.42
CA THR A 200 -27.05 -8.08 23.32
C THR A 200 -25.69 -8.00 22.66
N LEU A 201 -24.62 -8.42 23.35
CA LEU A 201 -23.27 -8.43 22.81
C LEU A 201 -23.08 -9.75 22.06
N VAL A 202 -22.87 -9.65 20.76
CA VAL A 202 -22.61 -10.78 19.85
C VAL A 202 -21.17 -10.81 19.42
N SER A 203 -20.69 -12.00 19.07
CA SER A 203 -19.34 -12.22 18.60
C SER A 203 -19.42 -13.04 17.31
N ASN A 204 -18.96 -12.48 16.20
CA ASN A 204 -18.97 -13.15 14.90
C ASN A 204 -17.56 -13.26 14.35
N SER A 205 -17.28 -14.36 13.66
CA SER A 205 -15.91 -14.74 13.30
C SER A 205 -15.19 -13.79 12.32
N ASP A 206 -15.87 -12.84 11.69
CA ASP A 206 -15.33 -11.99 10.60
C ASP A 206 -14.42 -12.81 9.65
N ALA A 207 -14.95 -13.97 9.22
CA ALA A 207 -14.18 -14.99 8.52
C ALA A 207 -13.89 -14.57 7.08
N HIS A 208 -12.62 -14.35 6.78
CA HIS A 208 -12.12 -14.08 5.43
C HIS A 208 -11.90 -15.37 4.61
N SER A 209 -12.07 -16.53 5.20
CA SER A 209 -12.09 -17.84 4.55
C SER A 209 -12.97 -18.81 5.33
N PRO A 210 -13.60 -19.82 4.70
CA PRO A 210 -14.49 -20.77 5.38
C PRO A 210 -13.82 -21.53 6.53
N ALA A 211 -12.52 -21.79 6.45
CA ALA A 211 -11.76 -22.45 7.51
C ALA A 211 -11.65 -21.62 8.81
N LYS A 212 -11.89 -20.31 8.74
CA LYS A 212 -11.88 -19.39 9.90
C LYS A 212 -13.24 -19.24 10.57
N LEU A 213 -14.28 -19.90 10.09
CA LEU A 213 -15.57 -19.97 10.77
C LEU A 213 -15.39 -20.50 12.20
N GLY A 214 -16.18 -19.95 13.14
CA GLY A 214 -16.24 -20.40 14.53
C GLY A 214 -15.08 -20.01 15.42
N ARG A 215 -14.13 -19.14 14.94
CA ARG A 215 -13.14 -18.56 15.85
C ARG A 215 -13.77 -17.59 16.85
N GLU A 216 -14.88 -17.00 16.48
CA GLU A 216 -15.88 -16.36 17.31
C GLU A 216 -17.26 -16.86 16.93
N SER A 217 -18.15 -17.02 17.89
CA SER A 217 -19.51 -17.51 17.66
C SER A 217 -20.44 -17.22 18.85
N ASN A 218 -21.74 -17.36 18.61
CA ASN A 218 -22.78 -17.10 19.59
C ASN A 218 -23.42 -18.43 20.04
N LEU A 219 -23.71 -18.55 21.32
CA LEU A 219 -24.38 -19.68 21.93
C LEU A 219 -25.83 -19.30 22.17
N ILE A 220 -26.74 -19.97 21.46
CA ILE A 220 -28.17 -19.65 21.46
C ILE A 220 -28.95 -20.90 21.79
N ASP A 221 -29.87 -20.78 22.73
CA ASP A 221 -30.87 -21.79 23.08
C ASP A 221 -32.27 -21.28 22.68
N ALA A 222 -32.59 -21.41 21.42
CA ALA A 222 -33.84 -21.00 20.83
C ALA A 222 -34.21 -21.92 19.66
N GLU A 223 -35.48 -21.86 19.24
CA GLU A 223 -35.92 -22.53 18.03
C GLU A 223 -35.13 -22.08 16.82
N LEU A 224 -34.76 -23.00 15.94
CA LEU A 224 -33.98 -22.71 14.74
C LEU A 224 -34.88 -22.05 13.68
N SER A 225 -35.07 -20.74 13.80
CA SER A 225 -35.84 -19.91 12.86
C SER A 225 -35.37 -18.45 12.93
N TYR A 226 -35.60 -17.68 11.86
CA TYR A 226 -35.25 -16.26 11.82
C TYR A 226 -36.02 -15.43 12.88
N PRO A 227 -37.36 -15.63 13.10
CA PRO A 227 -38.07 -14.91 14.13
C PRO A 227 -37.57 -15.21 15.56
N ALA A 228 -37.15 -16.45 15.82
CA ALA A 228 -36.55 -16.80 17.11
C ALA A 228 -35.17 -16.19 17.29
N LEU A 229 -34.32 -16.21 16.24
CA LEU A 229 -33.05 -15.49 16.23
C LEU A 229 -33.22 -14.00 16.52
N LYS A 230 -34.16 -13.35 15.83
CA LYS A 230 -34.46 -11.92 16.04
C LYS A 230 -34.90 -11.65 17.48
N ARG A 231 -35.82 -12.42 18.01
CA ARG A 231 -36.29 -12.28 19.42
C ARG A 231 -35.15 -12.45 20.41
N THR A 232 -34.28 -13.44 20.19
CA THR A 232 -33.11 -13.69 21.03
C THR A 232 -32.16 -12.51 21.05
N LEU A 233 -31.90 -11.92 19.88
CA LEU A 233 -31.00 -10.76 19.76
C LEU A 233 -31.63 -9.46 20.28
N ASP A 234 -32.95 -9.30 20.11
CA ASP A 234 -33.70 -8.13 20.57
C ASP A 234 -33.88 -8.09 22.11
N THR A 235 -34.04 -9.24 22.75
CA THR A 235 -34.40 -9.34 24.20
C THR A 235 -33.30 -9.93 25.05
N GLY A 236 -32.35 -10.68 24.48
CA GLY A 236 -31.37 -11.48 25.19
C GLY A 236 -31.92 -12.78 25.80
N GLU A 237 -33.22 -13.10 25.59
CA GLU A 237 -33.82 -14.35 26.02
C GLU A 237 -33.35 -15.49 25.12
N GLY A 238 -32.87 -16.60 25.71
CA GLY A 238 -32.26 -17.69 24.96
C GLY A 238 -30.83 -17.42 24.49
N PHE A 239 -30.29 -16.21 24.69
CA PHE A 239 -28.90 -15.95 24.45
C PHE A 239 -28.06 -16.43 25.64
N LEU A 240 -27.27 -17.48 25.43
CA LEU A 240 -26.49 -18.12 26.48
C LEU A 240 -25.13 -17.47 26.69
N GLY A 241 -24.56 -16.93 25.62
CA GLY A 241 -23.24 -16.31 25.68
C GLY A 241 -22.46 -16.38 24.35
N THR A 242 -21.16 -16.21 24.46
CA THR A 242 -20.29 -16.17 23.27
C THR A 242 -19.04 -17.05 23.40
N VAL A 243 -18.49 -17.42 22.27
CA VAL A 243 -17.14 -17.96 22.11
C VAL A 243 -16.29 -16.82 21.53
N GLU A 244 -15.27 -16.45 22.25
CA GLU A 244 -14.42 -15.31 21.93
C GLU A 244 -13.04 -15.75 21.47
N PHE A 245 -12.48 -14.97 20.61
CA PHE A 245 -11.05 -14.94 20.33
C PHE A 245 -10.34 -14.21 21.49
N PHE A 246 -9.09 -14.54 21.77
CA PHE A 246 -8.34 -13.81 22.79
C PHE A 246 -8.13 -12.35 22.34
N PRO A 247 -8.68 -11.33 23.04
CA PRO A 247 -8.57 -9.93 22.61
C PRO A 247 -7.12 -9.48 22.40
N GLU A 248 -6.18 -10.08 23.15
CA GLU A 248 -4.76 -9.79 23.05
C GLU A 248 -4.16 -10.20 21.70
N GLU A 249 -4.73 -11.18 20.99
CA GLU A 249 -4.31 -11.52 19.63
C GLU A 249 -4.71 -10.45 18.60
N GLY A 250 -5.72 -9.63 18.91
CA GLY A 250 -6.18 -8.56 18.04
C GLY A 250 -5.09 -7.54 17.72
N LYS A 251 -4.89 -7.25 16.45
CA LYS A 251 -3.82 -6.37 15.94
C LYS A 251 -3.85 -4.90 16.41
N TYR A 252 -4.89 -4.53 17.14
CA TYR A 252 -5.07 -3.19 17.70
C TYR A 252 -5.44 -3.22 19.18
N HIS A 253 -5.15 -4.29 19.91
CA HIS A 253 -5.53 -4.42 21.31
C HIS A 253 -4.89 -3.33 22.18
N LEU A 254 -3.57 -3.19 22.11
CA LEU A 254 -2.81 -2.15 22.82
C LEU A 254 -2.47 -0.97 21.92
N ASP A 255 -2.05 0.12 22.56
CA ASP A 255 -1.47 1.27 21.88
C ASP A 255 -0.08 0.96 21.35
N GLY A 256 0.36 1.66 20.31
CA GLY A 256 1.72 1.48 19.85
C GLY A 256 2.14 2.31 18.65
N HIS A 257 3.40 2.10 18.29
CA HIS A 257 3.97 2.64 17.06
C HIS A 257 4.83 1.56 16.40
N ARG A 258 4.27 0.83 15.45
CA ARG A 258 4.88 -0.33 14.80
C ARG A 258 6.25 -0.03 14.20
N ALA A 259 6.39 1.10 13.51
CA ALA A 259 7.67 1.51 12.90
C ALA A 259 8.81 1.70 13.90
N CYS A 260 8.51 1.85 15.19
CA CYS A 260 9.50 1.95 16.28
C CYS A 260 9.47 0.75 17.22
N HIS A 261 8.77 -0.33 16.88
CA HIS A 261 8.56 -1.52 17.69
C HIS A 261 8.12 -1.20 19.12
N LEU A 262 7.28 -0.17 19.26
CA LEU A 262 6.82 0.34 20.55
C LEU A 262 5.39 -0.12 20.82
N ARG A 263 5.22 -0.89 21.89
CA ARG A 263 3.94 -1.34 22.44
C ARG A 263 3.74 -0.70 23.80
N LEU A 264 2.57 -0.13 24.06
CA LEU A 264 2.28 0.68 25.23
C LEU A 264 0.91 0.32 25.80
N THR A 265 0.82 0.34 27.11
CA THR A 265 -0.45 0.37 27.81
C THR A 265 -1.11 1.75 27.68
N PRO A 266 -2.43 1.86 27.95
CA PRO A 266 -3.13 3.15 27.96
C PRO A 266 -2.49 4.18 28.91
N GLN A 267 -1.99 3.72 30.07
CA GLN A 267 -1.34 4.56 31.06
C GLN A 267 -0.01 5.10 30.57
N GLU A 268 0.83 4.27 29.97
CA GLU A 268 2.11 4.68 29.36
C GLU A 268 1.88 5.68 28.21
N THR A 269 0.87 5.44 27.36
CA THR A 269 0.52 6.38 26.29
C THR A 269 0.12 7.75 26.83
N ARG A 270 -0.67 7.79 27.92
CA ARG A 270 -1.05 9.04 28.59
C ARG A 270 0.18 9.76 29.18
N ALA A 271 1.08 9.02 29.82
CA ALA A 271 2.32 9.57 30.37
C ALA A 271 3.23 10.18 29.29
N LEU A 272 3.23 9.62 28.10
CA LEU A 272 3.99 10.11 26.93
C LEU A 272 3.27 11.19 26.11
N GLY A 273 2.09 11.65 26.57
CA GLY A 273 1.29 12.66 25.85
C GLY A 273 0.88 12.23 24.44
N GLY A 274 0.70 10.92 24.20
CA GLY A 274 0.26 10.33 22.92
C GLY A 274 1.30 10.41 21.81
N LYS A 275 2.59 10.62 22.13
CA LYS A 275 3.68 10.71 21.16
C LYS A 275 4.72 9.62 21.39
N CYS A 276 5.18 9.02 20.32
CA CYS A 276 6.24 8.02 20.34
C CYS A 276 7.56 8.64 20.87
N PRO A 277 8.17 8.12 21.94
CA PRO A 277 9.41 8.66 22.49
C PRO A 277 10.61 8.48 21.56
N VAL A 278 10.53 7.56 20.59
CA VAL A 278 11.62 7.27 19.65
C VAL A 278 11.64 8.25 18.49
N CYS A 279 10.47 8.53 17.87
CA CYS A 279 10.40 9.33 16.64
C CYS A 279 9.51 10.58 16.72
N GLY A 280 8.86 10.85 17.87
CA GLY A 280 7.98 11.99 18.08
C GLY A 280 6.62 11.93 17.35
N LYS A 281 6.36 10.92 16.54
CA LYS A 281 5.08 10.74 15.83
C LYS A 281 3.96 10.35 16.79
N LYS A 282 2.72 10.57 16.35
CA LYS A 282 1.51 10.20 17.10
C LYS A 282 1.45 8.67 17.27
N ILE A 283 1.14 8.20 18.48
CA ILE A 283 0.91 6.80 18.78
C ILE A 283 -0.48 6.39 18.25
N THR A 284 -0.59 5.21 17.67
CA THR A 284 -1.87 4.61 17.33
C THR A 284 -2.58 4.16 18.61
N ILE A 285 -3.76 4.70 18.84
CA ILE A 285 -4.60 4.37 20.00
C ILE A 285 -5.27 3.02 19.75
N GLY A 286 -5.04 2.08 20.66
CA GLY A 286 -5.62 0.75 20.63
C GLY A 286 -7.02 0.67 21.21
N VAL A 287 -7.61 -0.53 21.09
CA VAL A 287 -8.97 -0.82 21.56
C VAL A 287 -9.08 -0.64 23.07
N LEU A 288 -8.13 -1.16 23.85
CA LEU A 288 -8.14 -1.06 25.31
C LEU A 288 -8.12 0.40 25.78
N ASN A 289 -7.28 1.26 25.19
CA ASN A 289 -7.21 2.67 25.54
C ASN A 289 -8.54 3.40 25.20
N ARG A 290 -9.08 3.14 24.02
CA ARG A 290 -10.33 3.75 23.59
C ARG A 290 -11.49 3.32 24.49
N LEU A 291 -11.55 2.05 24.85
CA LEU A 291 -12.54 1.52 25.79
C LEU A 291 -12.39 2.20 27.17
N GLU A 292 -11.17 2.32 27.70
CA GLU A 292 -10.91 3.03 28.97
C GLU A 292 -11.35 4.52 28.97
N GLN A 293 -11.32 5.18 27.80
CA GLN A 293 -11.81 6.55 27.66
C GLN A 293 -13.34 6.66 27.84
N LEU A 294 -14.08 5.60 27.48
CA LEU A 294 -15.53 5.56 27.56
C LEU A 294 -16.03 4.74 28.76
N ALA A 295 -15.15 4.01 29.44
CA ALA A 295 -15.48 3.20 30.60
C ALA A 295 -15.75 4.08 31.83
N GLU A 296 -16.85 3.79 32.54
CA GLU A 296 -17.19 4.38 33.82
C GLU A 296 -17.02 3.39 34.98
N ARG A 297 -16.65 2.14 34.65
CA ARG A 297 -16.49 1.02 35.58
C ARG A 297 -15.08 0.47 35.48
N ASP A 298 -14.55 0.00 36.62
CA ASP A 298 -13.19 -0.55 36.66
C ASP A 298 -13.11 -1.97 36.06
N GLU A 299 -11.89 -2.50 35.97
CA GLU A 299 -11.63 -3.82 35.38
C GLU A 299 -12.20 -4.99 36.20
N THR A 300 -12.51 -4.78 37.47
CA THR A 300 -13.03 -5.83 38.38
C THR A 300 -14.55 -5.90 38.33
N TYR A 301 -15.20 -4.97 37.62
CA TYR A 301 -16.66 -4.94 37.55
C TYR A 301 -17.21 -6.16 36.79
N ILE A 302 -18.17 -6.84 37.40
CA ILE A 302 -18.95 -7.94 36.80
C ILE A 302 -20.39 -7.48 36.67
N SER A 303 -20.88 -7.40 35.44
CA SER A 303 -22.26 -6.99 35.19
C SER A 303 -23.24 -8.11 35.51
N GLU A 304 -24.37 -7.77 36.14
CA GLU A 304 -25.48 -8.72 36.30
C GLU A 304 -26.07 -9.19 34.94
N LYS A 305 -25.83 -8.43 33.89
CA LYS A 305 -26.26 -8.76 32.51
C LYS A 305 -25.18 -9.49 31.71
N GLU A 306 -24.00 -9.74 32.30
CA GLU A 306 -22.94 -10.48 31.64
C GLU A 306 -23.42 -11.94 31.41
N LYS A 307 -23.40 -12.33 30.13
CA LYS A 307 -23.63 -13.72 29.75
C LYS A 307 -22.31 -14.47 29.81
N ARG A 308 -22.36 -15.78 29.91
CA ARG A 308 -21.15 -16.62 29.87
C ARG A 308 -20.39 -16.37 28.58
N PHE A 309 -19.08 -16.29 28.67
CA PHE A 309 -18.21 -16.35 27.49
C PHE A 309 -17.02 -17.24 27.79
N GLU A 310 -16.41 -17.76 26.71
CA GLU A 310 -15.24 -18.63 26.80
C GLU A 310 -14.26 -18.30 25.66
N TYR A 311 -12.97 -18.33 25.96
CA TYR A 311 -11.95 -18.10 24.94
C TYR A 311 -11.58 -19.42 24.27
N LEU A 312 -11.55 -19.43 22.94
CA LEU A 312 -11.11 -20.58 22.16
C LEU A 312 -10.05 -20.18 21.15
N MET A 313 -9.21 -21.17 20.84
CA MET A 313 -8.25 -21.14 19.75
C MET A 313 -8.66 -22.23 18.76
N PRO A 314 -8.60 -22.01 17.44
CA PRO A 314 -8.91 -23.04 16.43
C PRO A 314 -8.11 -24.32 16.66
N LEU A 315 -8.75 -25.48 16.55
CA LEU A 315 -8.13 -26.78 16.84
C LEU A 315 -6.82 -27.04 16.05
N PRO A 316 -6.67 -26.65 14.78
CA PRO A 316 -5.38 -26.73 14.08
C PRO A 316 -4.26 -25.95 14.76
N GLU A 317 -4.56 -24.79 15.35
CA GLU A 317 -3.62 -23.94 16.07
C GLU A 317 -3.25 -24.57 17.44
N VAL A 318 -4.23 -25.15 18.14
CA VAL A 318 -3.98 -25.94 19.38
C VAL A 318 -3.07 -27.14 19.09
N ILE A 319 -3.33 -27.88 18.00
CA ILE A 319 -2.49 -29.00 17.56
C ILE A 319 -1.08 -28.52 17.28
N ALA A 320 -0.94 -27.42 16.54
CA ALA A 320 0.35 -26.84 16.18
C ALA A 320 1.16 -26.41 17.41
N ALA A 321 0.51 -25.65 18.30
CA ALA A 321 1.10 -25.20 19.57
C ALA A 321 1.50 -26.37 20.47
N SER A 322 0.70 -27.46 20.51
CA SER A 322 0.98 -28.63 21.33
C SER A 322 2.14 -29.49 20.82
N LEU A 323 2.30 -29.57 19.50
CA LEU A 323 3.28 -30.42 18.85
C LEU A 323 4.53 -29.68 18.35
N GLY A 324 4.59 -28.37 18.45
CA GLY A 324 5.69 -27.56 17.92
C GLY A 324 5.80 -27.64 16.39
N ILE A 325 4.66 -27.66 15.68
CA ILE A 325 4.58 -27.77 14.21
C ILE A 325 3.78 -26.61 13.64
N SER A 326 3.81 -26.45 12.32
CA SER A 326 2.96 -25.45 11.64
C SER A 326 1.49 -25.89 11.65
N ALA A 327 0.56 -24.97 11.96
CA ALA A 327 -0.88 -25.19 11.91
C ALA A 327 -1.40 -25.50 10.49
N SER A 328 -0.74 -24.98 9.47
CA SER A 328 -1.04 -25.19 8.05
C SER A 328 -0.29 -26.38 7.44
N GLY A 329 0.45 -27.15 8.22
CA GLY A 329 1.23 -28.28 7.72
C GLY A 329 0.44 -29.58 7.63
N ASP A 330 0.78 -30.48 6.68
CA ASP A 330 0.14 -31.78 6.47
C ASP A 330 0.07 -32.65 7.73
N LYS A 331 1.03 -32.48 8.66
CA LYS A 331 1.02 -33.21 9.92
C LYS A 331 -0.10 -32.73 10.84
N ALA A 332 -0.32 -31.44 10.90
CA ALA A 332 -1.41 -30.86 11.70
C ALA A 332 -2.75 -31.25 11.10
N GLU A 333 -2.91 -31.15 9.77
CA GLU A 333 -4.14 -31.55 9.05
C GLU A 333 -4.47 -33.05 9.28
N ARG A 334 -3.48 -33.93 9.17
CA ARG A 334 -3.69 -35.36 9.46
C ARG A 334 -4.15 -35.61 10.88
N VAL A 335 -3.59 -34.91 11.85
CA VAL A 335 -4.01 -35.04 13.26
C VAL A 335 -5.40 -34.45 13.45
N TYR A 336 -5.68 -33.32 12.85
CA TYR A 336 -6.98 -32.65 12.84
C TYR A 336 -8.07 -33.60 12.28
N CYS A 337 -7.91 -34.14 11.10
CA CYS A 337 -8.85 -35.08 10.51
C CYS A 337 -9.03 -36.35 11.36
N LYS A 338 -7.95 -36.86 11.97
CA LYS A 338 -8.02 -37.99 12.91
C LYS A 338 -8.86 -37.71 14.15
N LEU A 339 -8.70 -36.51 14.73
CA LEU A 339 -9.50 -36.09 15.89
C LEU A 339 -10.95 -35.93 15.51
N LEU A 340 -11.27 -35.25 14.42
CA LEU A 340 -12.63 -35.09 13.94
C LEU A 340 -13.32 -36.43 13.66
N SER A 341 -12.65 -37.38 13.00
CA SER A 341 -13.23 -38.70 12.70
C SER A 341 -13.53 -39.54 13.92
N LYS A 342 -12.83 -39.30 15.05
CA LYS A 342 -13.02 -40.10 16.28
C LYS A 342 -13.89 -39.41 17.33
N LEU A 343 -13.89 -38.08 17.35
CA LEU A 343 -14.45 -37.33 18.46
C LEU A 343 -15.60 -36.40 18.05
N GLY A 344 -15.86 -36.22 16.77
CA GLY A 344 -16.90 -35.32 16.24
C GLY A 344 -16.32 -33.94 15.83
N ALA A 345 -17.19 -32.94 15.78
CA ALA A 345 -16.87 -31.61 15.32
C ALA A 345 -15.88 -30.86 16.24
N GLU A 346 -15.18 -29.87 15.66
CA GLU A 346 -14.13 -29.09 16.35
C GLU A 346 -14.63 -28.45 17.65
N ALA A 347 -15.82 -27.83 17.64
CA ALA A 347 -16.40 -27.20 18.85
C ALA A 347 -16.67 -28.23 19.96
N GLU A 348 -17.08 -29.44 19.62
CA GLU A 348 -17.25 -30.49 20.59
C GLU A 348 -15.93 -30.92 21.25
N ILE A 349 -14.87 -31.06 20.43
CA ILE A 349 -13.54 -31.44 20.88
C ILE A 349 -12.96 -30.38 21.80
N LEU A 350 -13.05 -29.12 21.40
CA LEU A 350 -12.47 -28.01 22.17
C LEU A 350 -13.23 -27.74 23.48
N ARG A 351 -14.55 -27.92 23.51
CA ARG A 351 -15.41 -27.47 24.62
C ARG A 351 -15.91 -28.57 25.50
N VAL A 352 -16.31 -29.74 24.95
CA VAL A 352 -17.15 -30.72 25.67
C VAL A 352 -16.47 -32.06 25.86
N ARG A 353 -15.74 -32.57 24.86
CA ARG A 353 -15.15 -33.94 24.93
C ARG A 353 -14.22 -34.09 26.13
N SER A 354 -14.26 -35.28 26.76
CA SER A 354 -13.40 -35.59 27.91
C SER A 354 -11.93 -35.55 27.51
N LEU A 355 -11.07 -35.06 28.40
CA LEU A 355 -9.61 -35.00 28.15
C LEU A 355 -9.03 -36.39 27.91
N GLY A 356 -9.59 -37.43 28.58
CA GLY A 356 -9.20 -38.84 28.39
C GLY A 356 -9.50 -39.37 26.98
N ASP A 357 -10.62 -38.95 26.37
CA ASP A 357 -10.93 -39.36 24.99
C ASP A 357 -10.07 -38.62 24.01
N ILE A 358 -9.76 -37.34 24.26
CA ILE A 358 -8.84 -36.52 23.46
C ILE A 358 -7.43 -37.13 23.52
N GLU A 359 -6.96 -37.54 24.68
CA GLU A 359 -5.66 -38.17 24.86
C GLU A 359 -5.56 -39.48 24.08
N LYS A 360 -6.57 -40.34 24.14
CA LYS A 360 -6.61 -41.60 23.38
C LYS A 360 -6.59 -41.39 21.86
N ALA A 361 -7.22 -40.33 21.38
CA ALA A 361 -7.34 -40.01 19.95
C ALA A 361 -6.11 -39.23 19.42
N GLY A 362 -5.64 -38.24 20.18
CA GLY A 362 -4.65 -37.24 19.75
C GLY A 362 -3.30 -37.29 20.47
N GLY A 363 -3.25 -37.97 21.63
CA GLY A 363 -2.08 -38.05 22.50
C GLY A 363 -2.11 -37.02 23.65
N GLU A 364 -1.33 -37.33 24.70
CA GLU A 364 -1.26 -36.59 25.97
C GLU A 364 -1.05 -35.08 25.79
N ARG A 365 -0.20 -34.69 24.88
CA ARG A 365 0.14 -33.26 24.67
C ARG A 365 -0.98 -32.43 24.10
N ILE A 366 -1.76 -32.99 23.18
CA ILE A 366 -2.94 -32.30 22.65
C ILE A 366 -4.02 -32.20 23.72
N ALA A 367 -4.21 -33.24 24.51
CA ALA A 367 -5.11 -33.23 25.66
C ALA A 367 -4.69 -32.15 26.69
N GLU A 368 -3.38 -32.04 26.98
CA GLU A 368 -2.84 -31.00 27.86
C GLU A 368 -3.02 -29.60 27.26
N GLY A 369 -2.77 -29.44 25.95
CA GLY A 369 -2.99 -28.15 25.26
C GLY A 369 -4.44 -27.68 25.36
N ILE A 370 -5.40 -28.61 25.13
CA ILE A 370 -6.86 -28.34 25.28
C ILE A 370 -7.21 -28.07 26.75
N ARG A 371 -6.62 -28.77 27.69
CA ARG A 371 -6.83 -28.52 29.12
C ARG A 371 -6.40 -27.10 29.49
N ARG A 372 -5.18 -26.70 29.09
CA ARG A 372 -4.68 -25.34 29.35
C ARG A 372 -5.57 -24.28 28.73
N LEU A 373 -6.04 -24.52 27.51
CA LEU A 373 -6.96 -23.58 26.82
C LEU A 373 -8.26 -23.44 27.63
N ARG A 374 -8.91 -24.56 28.02
CA ARG A 374 -10.15 -24.55 28.82
C ARG A 374 -10.00 -23.92 30.21
N GLU A 375 -8.81 -23.99 30.80
CA GLU A 375 -8.47 -23.40 32.09
C GLU A 375 -7.89 -21.98 31.95
N GLU A 376 -7.84 -21.43 30.74
CA GLU A 376 -7.24 -20.14 30.39
C GLU A 376 -5.78 -19.97 30.83
N ARG A 377 -5.07 -21.07 31.04
CA ARG A 377 -3.65 -21.08 31.38
C ARG A 377 -2.76 -20.96 30.15
N VAL A 378 -2.77 -19.78 29.56
CA VAL A 378 -2.09 -19.46 28.31
C VAL A 378 -1.12 -18.28 28.50
N ILE A 379 -0.09 -18.22 27.67
CA ILE A 379 0.88 -17.13 27.65
C ILE A 379 0.41 -16.13 26.61
N LYS A 380 0.10 -14.91 27.04
CA LYS A 380 -0.46 -13.86 26.19
C LYS A 380 0.59 -12.81 25.82
N THR A 381 0.68 -12.48 24.54
CA THR A 381 1.47 -11.35 24.03
C THR A 381 0.55 -10.49 23.19
N ALA A 382 0.20 -9.30 23.68
CA ALA A 382 -0.80 -8.46 23.05
C ALA A 382 -0.34 -7.79 21.75
N GLY A 383 -1.25 -7.71 20.78
CA GLY A 383 -1.03 -7.01 19.51
C GLY A 383 -1.19 -5.48 19.65
N TYR A 384 -0.62 -4.74 18.69
CA TYR A 384 -0.63 -3.28 18.68
C TYR A 384 -0.36 -2.73 17.27
N ASP A 385 -0.91 -1.59 16.93
CA ASP A 385 -0.64 -0.80 15.71
C ASP A 385 -0.55 -1.64 14.42
N GLY A 386 -1.48 -2.57 14.22
CA GLY A 386 -1.53 -3.46 13.05
C GLY A 386 -0.71 -4.74 13.18
N GLU A 387 0.01 -4.96 14.26
CA GLU A 387 0.73 -6.19 14.58
C GLU A 387 -0.14 -7.11 15.43
N TYR A 388 -0.31 -8.35 14.98
CA TYR A 388 -1.08 -9.34 15.72
C TYR A 388 -0.37 -9.77 17.01
N GLY A 389 -1.15 -9.99 18.07
CA GLY A 389 -0.65 -10.63 19.28
C GLY A 389 -0.46 -12.14 19.07
N LYS A 390 0.02 -12.79 20.12
CA LYS A 390 0.28 -14.24 20.11
C LYS A 390 -0.19 -14.88 21.41
N ILE A 391 -0.84 -16.03 21.30
CA ILE A 391 -1.19 -16.90 22.42
C ILE A 391 -0.35 -18.18 22.31
N ALA A 392 0.34 -18.54 23.37
CA ALA A 392 1.10 -19.77 23.44
C ALA A 392 0.57 -20.67 24.57
N LEU A 393 0.38 -21.96 24.25
CA LEU A 393 -0.07 -22.96 25.22
C LEU A 393 1.08 -23.54 26.04
N PHE A 394 2.30 -23.48 25.50
CA PHE A 394 3.52 -24.03 26.09
C PHE A 394 4.67 -23.06 25.97
N THR A 395 5.57 -23.07 26.93
CA THR A 395 6.83 -22.31 26.82
C THR A 395 7.78 -22.98 25.81
N PRO A 396 8.75 -22.23 25.25
CA PRO A 396 9.76 -22.82 24.36
C PRO A 396 10.53 -23.98 24.99
N ASP A 397 10.78 -23.95 26.30
CA ASP A 397 11.50 -25.00 27.00
C ASP A 397 10.65 -26.26 27.21
N GLU A 398 9.34 -26.12 27.47
CA GLU A 398 8.41 -27.24 27.46
C GLU A 398 8.31 -27.92 26.10
N LEU A 399 8.46 -27.17 25.03
CA LEU A 399 8.47 -27.71 23.65
C LEU A 399 9.76 -28.42 23.30
N LYS A 400 10.92 -27.96 23.80
CA LYS A 400 12.25 -28.56 23.58
C LYS A 400 12.45 -29.85 24.36
N ASN A 401 11.97 -29.93 25.60
CA ASN A 401 12.11 -31.09 26.47
C ASN A 401 11.27 -32.31 26.05
N ALA A 402 10.51 -32.20 24.96
CA ALA A 402 9.71 -33.30 24.43
C ALA A 402 10.42 -34.27 23.51
N SER A 403 11.69 -34.07 23.20
CA SER A 403 12.46 -34.97 22.37
C SER A 403 13.32 -35.96 23.18
N GLY A 404 13.24 -36.00 24.51
CA GLY A 404 14.00 -36.90 25.36
C GLY A 404 13.62 -36.88 26.83
N GLN A 405 13.06 -37.97 27.30
CA GLN A 405 12.87 -38.39 28.69
C GLN A 405 11.91 -37.59 29.59
N MET A 406 10.89 -38.31 30.07
CA MET A 406 10.03 -37.94 31.20
C MET A 406 10.90 -37.73 32.47
N SER A 407 10.69 -36.57 33.08
CA SER A 407 11.09 -36.38 34.47
C SER A 407 9.88 -35.84 35.22
N PHE A 408 9.39 -36.63 36.16
CA PHE A 408 8.39 -36.23 37.14
C PHE A 408 8.99 -35.20 38.08
N LEU A 409 8.37 -34.05 38.18
CA LEU A 409 8.35 -33.25 39.40
C LEU A 409 7.10 -32.40 39.40
N SER A 410 6.19 -32.81 40.23
CA SER A 410 4.95 -32.17 40.61
C SER A 410 5.20 -31.02 41.61
N ASP A 411 4.25 -30.09 41.59
CA ASP A 411 3.82 -29.21 42.69
C ASP A 411 4.79 -28.22 43.26
N LEU A 412 4.65 -26.97 42.80
CA LEU A 412 4.78 -25.80 43.69
C LEU A 412 3.81 -24.71 43.27
N PRO A 413 3.09 -24.07 44.23
CA PRO A 413 1.99 -23.14 43.93
C PRO A 413 2.56 -21.77 43.51
N LEU A 414 1.91 -21.16 42.53
CA LEU A 414 2.14 -19.76 42.17
C LEU A 414 1.60 -18.85 43.28
N ALA A 415 2.50 -18.27 44.06
CA ALA A 415 2.21 -17.17 44.93
C ALA A 415 2.22 -15.85 44.15
N ALA A 416 1.19 -15.05 44.35
CA ALA A 416 1.04 -13.70 43.84
C ALA A 416 2.23 -12.84 44.28
N ALA A 417 2.84 -12.15 43.30
CA ALA A 417 3.78 -11.08 43.57
C ALA A 417 3.02 -9.77 43.71
N ARG A 418 2.97 -9.29 44.95
CA ARG A 418 2.70 -7.87 45.30
C ARG A 418 4.00 -7.16 45.56
N ASP A 419 4.06 -5.98 45.04
CA ASP A 419 4.75 -4.74 45.45
C ASP A 419 5.97 -4.81 46.38
N GLY A 420 6.99 -4.05 46.02
CA GLY A 420 7.91 -3.50 46.99
C GLY A 420 9.30 -3.13 46.53
N GLU A 421 9.43 -1.87 46.28
CA GLU A 421 10.61 -0.96 46.41
C GLU A 421 11.98 -1.49 46.83
N THR A 422 12.96 -0.85 46.17
CA THR A 422 14.24 -0.30 46.65
C THR A 422 15.49 -1.17 46.69
N ASP A 423 16.41 -0.70 45.88
CA ASP A 423 17.72 -0.16 46.18
C ASP A 423 18.94 -1.12 46.35
N ARG A 424 20.03 -0.66 45.70
CA ARG A 424 21.48 -0.95 45.89
C ARG A 424 22.05 -2.20 45.20
N GLY A 425 22.67 -1.96 44.08
CA GLY A 425 24.09 -1.82 43.86
C GLY A 425 24.99 -2.93 44.38
N GLU A 426 25.55 -3.71 43.46
CA GLU A 426 26.95 -4.17 43.65
C GLU A 426 27.63 -4.48 42.29
N LYS A 427 28.83 -3.95 42.23
CA LYS A 427 29.81 -4.06 41.15
C LYS A 427 30.35 -5.48 41.04
N PHE A 428 30.45 -6.00 39.81
CA PHE A 428 31.49 -6.97 39.53
C PHE A 428 32.38 -6.53 38.37
N LYS A 429 33.70 -6.71 38.62
CA LYS A 429 34.81 -6.23 37.81
C LYS A 429 35.13 -7.13 36.62
N LYS A 430 35.47 -6.46 35.54
CA LYS A 430 36.55 -6.67 34.53
C LYS A 430 37.18 -8.06 34.39
N GLY A 431 37.01 -8.64 33.20
CA GLY A 431 38.04 -9.41 32.54
C GLY A 431 38.43 -8.66 31.27
N LYS A 432 39.69 -8.26 31.16
CA LYS A 432 40.32 -7.66 30.00
C LYS A 432 40.60 -8.74 28.96
N GLU A 433 40.25 -8.48 27.71
CA GLU A 433 41.02 -8.96 26.56
C GLU A 433 41.17 -7.85 25.52
N GLU A 434 42.27 -7.84 24.85
CA GLU A 434 42.93 -6.73 24.24
C GLU A 434 42.37 -6.30 22.89
N LYS A 435 42.54 -5.03 22.67
CA LYS A 435 42.32 -4.21 21.48
C LYS A 435 42.87 -4.84 20.18
N ASN A 436 42.05 -4.70 19.14
CA ASN A 436 42.57 -4.25 17.85
C ASN A 436 41.85 -2.98 17.48
N GLU A 437 42.55 -1.90 17.52
CA GLU A 437 42.21 -0.61 16.96
C GLU A 437 42.27 -0.70 15.46
N ASN A 438 41.12 -0.36 14.81
CA ASN A 438 41.18 0.34 13.54
C ASN A 438 39.84 1.07 13.33
N GLU A 439 39.97 2.38 13.38
CA GLU A 439 39.17 3.43 12.72
C GLU A 439 37.66 3.42 12.93
N SER A 440 37.19 3.89 14.06
CA SER A 440 35.88 4.52 14.20
C SER A 440 35.97 5.98 13.74
N GLY A 441 35.62 6.22 12.46
CA GLY A 441 35.32 7.56 12.00
C GLY A 441 34.17 8.15 12.83
N GLU A 442 34.45 9.19 13.58
CA GLU A 442 33.50 9.96 14.39
C GLU A 442 32.35 10.40 13.51
N ARG A 443 31.11 10.06 13.88
CA ARG A 443 29.93 10.64 13.26
C ARG A 443 29.73 12.03 13.83
N ASP A 444 29.69 13.05 12.94
CA ASP A 444 29.15 14.37 13.30
C ASP A 444 27.75 14.20 13.95
N PRO A 445 27.42 14.92 15.03
CA PRO A 445 26.09 14.92 15.64
C PRO A 445 24.93 15.14 14.66
N ARG A 446 25.20 15.63 13.46
CA ARG A 446 24.24 15.82 12.35
C ARG A 446 24.02 14.57 11.49
N GLY A 447 24.73 13.47 11.68
CA GLY A 447 24.56 12.22 10.98
C GLY A 447 25.18 12.14 9.58
N ILE A 448 26.06 13.07 9.20
CA ILE A 448 26.80 13.10 7.93
C ILE A 448 28.07 12.27 8.04
N ASN A 449 28.44 11.53 6.98
CA ASN A 449 29.71 10.83 6.92
C ASN A 449 30.83 11.70 6.29
N ALA A 450 32.10 11.28 6.44
CA ALA A 450 33.25 12.05 5.97
C ALA A 450 33.25 12.36 4.46
N GLU A 451 32.75 11.44 3.62
CA GLU A 451 32.66 11.65 2.16
C GLU A 451 31.58 12.70 1.82
N GLN A 452 30.44 12.60 2.46
CA GLN A 452 29.34 13.54 2.32
C GLN A 452 29.74 14.92 2.85
N GLU A 453 30.47 14.97 3.95
CA GLU A 453 31.00 16.20 4.52
C GLU A 453 32.01 16.87 3.59
N ALA A 454 32.99 16.12 3.03
CA ALA A 454 33.94 16.62 2.05
C ALA A 454 33.24 17.20 0.80
N ALA A 455 32.15 16.57 0.35
CA ALA A 455 31.33 17.10 -0.75
C ALA A 455 30.58 18.37 -0.34
N ALA A 456 29.94 18.37 0.84
CA ALA A 456 29.13 19.49 1.32
C ALA A 456 29.97 20.74 1.63
N ASP A 457 31.19 20.59 2.11
CA ASP A 457 32.09 21.70 2.48
C ASP A 457 33.05 22.15 1.35
N SER A 458 32.91 21.55 0.17
CA SER A 458 33.78 21.86 -0.98
C SER A 458 33.80 23.37 -1.30
N LYS A 459 35.00 23.93 -1.42
CA LYS A 459 35.24 25.32 -1.82
C LYS A 459 35.63 25.44 -3.33
N ALA A 460 35.71 24.34 -4.04
CA ALA A 460 36.02 24.30 -5.45
C ALA A 460 34.96 25.06 -6.27
N ARG A 461 35.35 25.64 -7.39
CA ARG A 461 34.43 26.29 -8.33
C ARG A 461 33.45 25.28 -8.92
N VAL A 462 33.97 24.12 -9.29
CA VAL A 462 33.17 22.99 -9.79
C VAL A 462 33.42 21.77 -8.90
N THR A 463 32.36 21.17 -8.39
CA THR A 463 32.43 19.96 -7.60
C THR A 463 31.57 18.91 -8.30
N ALA A 464 32.16 17.80 -8.67
CA ALA A 464 31.49 16.63 -9.22
C ALA A 464 31.39 15.56 -8.15
N VAL A 465 30.18 15.15 -7.81
CA VAL A 465 29.93 14.10 -6.81
C VAL A 465 29.37 12.86 -7.50
N VAL A 466 30.20 11.82 -7.58
CA VAL A 466 29.82 10.51 -8.13
C VAL A 466 29.29 9.67 -6.98
N ALA A 467 28.01 9.38 -7.01
CA ALA A 467 27.29 8.84 -5.87
C ALA A 467 26.33 7.72 -6.31
N GLY A 468 26.56 6.49 -5.86
CA GLY A 468 25.71 5.34 -6.16
C GLY A 468 24.28 5.43 -5.59
N PRO A 469 23.44 4.44 -5.88
CA PRO A 469 22.12 4.37 -5.28
C PRO A 469 22.23 4.26 -3.75
N GLY A 470 21.31 4.91 -3.02
CA GLY A 470 21.26 4.80 -1.56
C GLY A 470 22.40 5.45 -0.79
N THR A 471 23.31 6.20 -1.44
CA THR A 471 24.44 6.88 -0.78
C THR A 471 24.11 8.26 -0.21
N GLY A 472 22.85 8.69 -0.30
CA GLY A 472 22.39 9.95 0.26
C GLY A 472 22.64 11.17 -0.64
N LYS A 473 22.56 11.02 -1.97
CA LYS A 473 22.72 12.13 -2.94
C LYS A 473 21.94 13.39 -2.56
N THR A 474 20.64 13.29 -2.47
CA THR A 474 19.76 14.43 -2.16
C THR A 474 20.00 14.99 -0.75
N PHE A 475 20.35 14.13 0.21
CA PHE A 475 20.75 14.56 1.55
C PHE A 475 22.01 15.43 1.51
N THR A 476 23.05 14.97 0.81
CA THR A 476 24.33 15.70 0.65
C THR A 476 24.11 17.05 -0.04
N LEU A 477 23.27 17.09 -1.09
CA LEU A 477 22.95 18.32 -1.81
C LEU A 477 22.20 19.31 -0.91
N VAL A 478 21.19 18.87 -0.16
CA VAL A 478 20.45 19.70 0.80
C VAL A 478 21.39 20.22 1.89
N GLU A 479 22.25 19.37 2.44
CA GLU A 479 23.22 19.77 3.48
C GLU A 479 24.19 20.84 2.97
N ARG A 480 24.66 20.69 1.72
CA ARG A 480 25.48 21.73 1.08
C ARG A 480 24.76 23.08 1.00
N ILE A 481 23.52 23.09 0.56
CA ILE A 481 22.75 24.34 0.44
C ILE A 481 22.56 24.97 1.83
N VAL A 482 22.25 24.16 2.85
CA VAL A 482 22.09 24.63 4.23
C VAL A 482 23.40 25.28 4.72
N ARG A 483 24.54 24.62 4.54
CA ARG A 483 25.85 25.15 4.94
C ARG A 483 26.23 26.44 4.19
N LEU A 484 25.87 26.56 2.92
CA LEU A 484 26.07 27.80 2.17
C LEU A 484 25.28 28.96 2.77
N VAL A 485 24.02 28.74 3.11
CA VAL A 485 23.16 29.77 3.74
C VAL A 485 23.69 30.12 5.13
N GLU A 486 24.07 29.15 5.94
CA GLU A 486 24.66 29.34 7.27
C GLU A 486 26.00 30.08 7.23
N SER A 487 26.79 29.91 6.16
CA SER A 487 28.03 30.65 5.92
C SER A 487 27.82 32.08 5.40
N GLY A 488 26.56 32.52 5.24
CA GLY A 488 26.21 33.87 4.85
C GLY A 488 25.97 34.11 3.36
N VAL A 489 25.88 33.02 2.55
CA VAL A 489 25.47 33.15 1.15
C VAL A 489 23.98 33.51 1.10
N LYS A 490 23.64 34.48 0.25
CA LYS A 490 22.24 34.91 0.11
C LYS A 490 21.40 33.83 -0.54
N PRO A 491 20.27 33.39 0.06
CA PRO A 491 19.42 32.35 -0.51
C PRO A 491 18.98 32.63 -1.96
N ALA A 492 18.77 33.90 -2.33
CA ALA A 492 18.40 34.31 -3.68
C ALA A 492 19.53 34.13 -4.73
N GLU A 493 20.75 33.79 -4.32
CA GLU A 493 21.88 33.51 -5.22
C GLU A 493 22.06 31.99 -5.43
N ILE A 494 21.17 31.16 -4.90
CA ILE A 494 21.25 29.69 -4.93
C ILE A 494 20.13 29.13 -5.81
N THR A 495 20.53 28.27 -6.74
CA THR A 495 19.61 27.47 -7.56
C THR A 495 19.89 25.98 -7.39
N ALA A 496 18.84 25.21 -7.17
CA ALA A 496 18.88 23.75 -7.16
C ALA A 496 17.98 23.19 -8.27
N VAL A 497 18.59 22.45 -9.17
CA VAL A 497 17.94 21.84 -10.33
C VAL A 497 17.79 20.35 -10.07
N THR A 498 16.58 19.84 -10.27
CA THR A 498 16.26 18.41 -10.19
C THR A 498 15.67 17.92 -11.51
N PHE A 499 15.55 16.61 -11.66
CA PHE A 499 15.06 16.04 -12.92
C PHE A 499 13.53 15.95 -13.00
N THR A 500 12.84 15.89 -11.83
CA THR A 500 11.38 15.74 -11.74
C THR A 500 10.77 16.82 -10.85
N VAL A 501 9.51 17.17 -11.14
CA VAL A 501 8.74 18.14 -10.33
C VAL A 501 8.57 17.63 -8.89
N LYS A 502 8.38 16.32 -8.71
CA LYS A 502 8.29 15.69 -7.40
C LYS A 502 9.57 15.83 -6.59
N ALA A 503 10.74 15.57 -7.20
CA ALA A 503 12.04 15.73 -6.52
C ALA A 503 12.27 17.18 -6.12
N ALA A 504 11.83 18.15 -6.95
CA ALA A 504 11.89 19.57 -6.62
C ALA A 504 11.00 19.92 -5.41
N ALA A 505 9.79 19.36 -5.34
CA ALA A 505 8.88 19.54 -4.21
C ALA A 505 9.45 18.96 -2.91
N GLU A 506 9.96 17.72 -2.94
CA GLU A 506 10.63 17.09 -1.79
C GLU A 506 11.85 17.88 -1.32
N MET A 507 12.63 18.40 -2.26
CA MET A 507 13.80 19.23 -1.93
C MET A 507 13.38 20.54 -1.26
N ARG A 508 12.32 21.21 -1.77
CA ARG A 508 11.75 22.42 -1.13
C ARG A 508 11.28 22.13 0.29
N GLU A 509 10.60 21.01 0.50
CA GLU A 509 10.13 20.60 1.83
C GLU A 509 11.29 20.41 2.80
N ARG A 510 12.34 19.67 2.39
CA ARG A 510 13.55 19.45 3.21
C ARG A 510 14.29 20.74 3.52
N LEU A 511 14.43 21.65 2.55
CA LEU A 511 15.04 22.97 2.75
C LEU A 511 14.20 23.84 3.67
N SER A 512 12.86 23.84 3.52
CA SER A 512 11.93 24.60 4.36
C SER A 512 11.96 24.12 5.81
N ALA A 513 12.07 22.82 6.05
CA ALA A 513 12.22 22.26 7.39
C ALA A 513 13.48 22.77 8.11
N ARG A 514 14.59 23.00 7.39
CA ARG A 514 15.89 23.41 7.92
C ARG A 514 16.08 24.95 7.94
N LEU A 515 15.72 25.63 6.84
CA LEU A 515 16.02 27.07 6.62
C LEU A 515 14.80 27.98 6.83
N LYS A 516 13.61 27.43 7.05
CA LYS A 516 12.35 28.19 7.26
C LYS A 516 12.13 29.21 6.13
N LYS A 517 11.86 30.48 6.47
CA LYS A 517 11.61 31.57 5.51
C LYS A 517 12.77 31.83 4.53
N ALA A 518 14.00 31.44 4.85
CA ALA A 518 15.12 31.59 3.91
C ALA A 518 15.00 30.63 2.70
N ALA A 519 14.37 29.46 2.88
CA ALA A 519 14.16 28.51 1.82
C ALA A 519 13.27 29.05 0.68
N GLU A 520 12.30 29.92 0.98
CA GLU A 520 11.38 30.52 -0.01
C GLU A 520 12.11 31.36 -1.07
N LYS A 521 13.33 31.84 -0.76
CA LYS A 521 14.15 32.65 -1.66
C LYS A 521 15.12 31.85 -2.51
N ILE A 522 15.23 30.53 -2.27
CA ILE A 522 16.08 29.64 -3.06
C ILE A 522 15.27 29.19 -4.30
N THR A 523 15.88 29.30 -5.48
CA THR A 523 15.27 28.79 -6.70
C THR A 523 15.41 27.27 -6.74
N VAL A 524 14.29 26.53 -6.65
CA VAL A 524 14.29 25.06 -6.76
C VAL A 524 13.31 24.64 -7.84
N GLY A 525 13.74 23.85 -8.81
CA GLY A 525 12.90 23.42 -9.92
C GLY A 525 13.55 22.44 -10.86
N THR A 526 12.83 22.07 -11.93
CA THR A 526 13.42 21.36 -13.09
C THR A 526 14.01 22.40 -14.06
N PHE A 527 14.90 21.98 -14.98
CA PHE A 527 15.39 22.86 -16.03
C PHE A 527 14.25 23.59 -16.75
N HIS A 528 13.21 22.86 -17.12
CA HIS A 528 12.07 23.39 -17.86
C HIS A 528 11.23 24.37 -17.03
N SER A 529 10.94 24.04 -15.75
CA SER A 529 10.17 24.94 -14.89
C SER A 529 10.90 26.23 -14.59
N ILE A 530 12.23 26.17 -14.44
CA ILE A 530 13.05 27.36 -14.25
C ILE A 530 13.08 28.20 -15.54
N CYS A 531 13.31 27.59 -16.71
CA CYS A 531 13.25 28.30 -17.99
C CYS A 531 11.87 28.93 -18.22
N PHE A 532 10.79 28.17 -17.97
CA PHE A 532 9.43 28.66 -18.14
C PHE A 532 9.15 29.87 -17.25
N SER A 533 9.66 29.91 -16.02
CA SER A 533 9.47 31.04 -15.11
C SER A 533 9.94 32.39 -15.68
N PHE A 534 10.90 32.36 -16.65
CA PHE A 534 11.36 33.56 -17.36
C PHE A 534 10.63 33.84 -18.67
N LEU A 535 9.91 32.85 -19.20
CA LEU A 535 9.24 32.92 -20.51
C LEU A 535 7.71 33.08 -20.39
N LYS A 536 7.14 32.80 -19.22
CA LYS A 536 5.71 32.73 -18.99
C LYS A 536 4.95 34.04 -19.24
N ASP A 537 5.60 35.18 -19.17
CA ASP A 537 5.00 36.49 -19.43
C ASP A 537 4.77 36.74 -20.94
N GLU A 538 5.45 36.02 -21.82
CA GLU A 538 5.38 36.14 -23.27
C GLU A 538 4.76 34.92 -23.95
N PHE A 539 4.93 33.74 -23.38
CA PHE A 539 4.50 32.48 -23.96
C PHE A 539 3.73 31.63 -22.95
N ALA A 540 2.70 30.94 -23.45
CA ALA A 540 2.04 29.88 -22.73
C ALA A 540 2.64 28.50 -23.10
N LEU A 541 2.50 27.50 -22.23
CA LEU A 541 2.89 26.14 -22.53
C LEU A 541 1.78 25.41 -23.29
N ALA A 542 2.14 24.79 -24.42
CA ALA A 542 1.21 24.01 -25.22
C ALA A 542 0.81 22.73 -24.48
N ASN A 543 -0.51 22.51 -24.34
CA ASN A 543 -1.00 21.28 -23.75
C ASN A 543 -0.94 20.11 -24.75
N PRO A 544 -0.92 18.84 -24.30
CA PRO A 544 -0.78 17.67 -25.16
C PRO A 544 -1.85 17.55 -26.25
N ALA A 545 -3.09 17.96 -25.96
CA ALA A 545 -4.18 17.89 -26.94
C ALA A 545 -4.02 18.92 -28.06
N PHE A 546 -3.60 20.14 -27.72
CA PHE A 546 -3.29 21.17 -28.71
C PHE A 546 -2.10 20.76 -29.59
N MET A 547 -1.03 20.22 -29.01
CA MET A 547 0.12 19.67 -29.71
C MET A 547 -0.30 18.57 -30.70
N LEU A 548 -1.14 17.63 -30.24
CA LEU A 548 -1.60 16.52 -31.06
C LEU A 548 -2.52 17.00 -32.21
N LYS A 549 -3.41 17.98 -31.97
CA LYS A 549 -4.27 18.60 -32.99
C LYS A 549 -3.42 19.30 -34.05
N THR A 550 -2.47 20.15 -33.61
CA THR A 550 -1.56 20.86 -34.53
C THR A 550 -0.71 19.88 -35.34
N ALA A 551 -0.22 18.82 -34.71
CA ALA A 551 0.52 17.76 -35.41
C ALA A 551 -0.35 17.03 -36.45
N ALA A 552 -1.61 16.74 -36.13
CA ALA A 552 -2.54 16.08 -37.05
C ALA A 552 -2.83 16.96 -38.28
N GLU A 553 -3.01 18.25 -38.08
CA GLU A 553 -3.22 19.22 -39.16
C GLU A 553 -1.98 19.31 -40.08
N VAL A 554 -0.78 19.41 -39.51
CA VAL A 554 0.47 19.47 -40.30
C VAL A 554 0.71 18.14 -41.04
N VAL A 555 0.51 17.00 -40.39
CA VAL A 555 0.64 15.67 -41.02
C VAL A 555 -0.31 15.54 -42.22
N ALA A 556 -1.55 16.02 -42.08
CA ALA A 556 -2.54 15.98 -43.16
C ALA A 556 -2.16 16.92 -44.32
N GLU A 557 -1.72 18.14 -44.01
CA GLU A 557 -1.37 19.15 -45.03
C GLU A 557 -0.14 18.75 -45.84
N TYR A 558 0.89 18.21 -45.18
CA TYR A 558 2.13 17.77 -45.81
C TYR A 558 2.10 16.33 -46.36
N GLY A 559 0.94 15.65 -46.23
CA GLY A 559 0.76 14.29 -46.74
C GLY A 559 1.68 13.24 -46.10
N ILE A 560 2.06 13.45 -44.82
CA ILE A 560 3.01 12.58 -44.10
C ILE A 560 2.35 11.27 -43.71
N LYS A 561 2.96 10.14 -44.02
CA LYS A 561 2.46 8.79 -43.64
C LYS A 561 2.84 8.37 -42.22
N LEU A 562 2.85 9.29 -41.27
CA LEU A 562 3.09 9.02 -39.85
C LEU A 562 1.84 9.35 -39.05
N ALA A 563 1.57 8.58 -38.00
CA ALA A 563 0.58 8.98 -37.01
C ALA A 563 1.04 10.28 -36.30
N PRO A 564 0.11 11.21 -35.94
CA PRO A 564 0.46 12.49 -35.30
C PRO A 564 1.41 12.36 -34.11
N ARG A 565 1.22 11.36 -33.25
CA ARG A 565 2.15 11.09 -32.13
C ARG A 565 3.59 10.74 -32.57
N LYS A 566 3.72 9.94 -33.65
CA LYS A 566 5.04 9.63 -34.20
C LYS A 566 5.70 10.85 -34.83
N PHE A 567 4.89 11.73 -35.42
CA PHE A 567 5.36 13.02 -35.92
C PHE A 567 5.85 13.94 -34.79
N LEU A 568 5.14 14.03 -33.67
CA LEU A 568 5.62 14.76 -32.49
C LEU A 568 6.96 14.22 -31.95
N ASN A 569 7.14 12.88 -31.95
CA ASN A 569 8.42 12.29 -31.58
C ASN A 569 9.55 12.68 -32.55
N HIS A 570 9.25 12.77 -33.86
CA HIS A 570 10.20 13.28 -34.87
C HIS A 570 10.53 14.75 -34.62
N VAL A 571 9.53 15.61 -34.36
CA VAL A 571 9.72 17.02 -34.02
C VAL A 571 10.62 17.17 -32.78
N SER A 572 10.38 16.40 -31.74
CA SER A 572 11.20 16.38 -30.54
C SER A 572 12.63 15.93 -30.84
N ALA A 573 12.82 14.90 -31.68
CA ALA A 573 14.15 14.45 -32.10
C ALA A 573 14.89 15.54 -32.87
N VAL A 574 14.23 16.28 -33.76
CA VAL A 574 14.78 17.43 -34.49
C VAL A 574 15.22 18.54 -33.52
N LYS A 575 14.34 18.93 -32.57
CA LYS A 575 14.66 19.97 -31.57
C LYS A 575 15.83 19.59 -30.66
N ASN A 576 16.00 18.29 -30.43
CA ASN A 576 17.11 17.75 -29.63
C ASN A 576 18.36 17.42 -30.47
N GLY A 577 18.40 17.82 -31.75
CA GLY A 577 19.56 17.66 -32.63
C GLY A 577 19.86 16.23 -33.09
N LYS A 578 18.91 15.29 -32.96
CA LYS A 578 19.05 13.89 -33.36
C LYS A 578 18.66 13.61 -34.79
N GLU A 579 17.79 14.43 -35.36
CA GLU A 579 17.25 14.31 -36.71
C GLU A 579 17.28 15.68 -37.41
N THR A 580 17.29 15.64 -38.75
CA THR A 580 17.33 16.86 -39.55
C THR A 580 15.98 17.54 -39.56
N GLU A 581 15.97 18.87 -39.48
CA GLU A 581 14.74 19.66 -39.56
C GLU A 581 14.04 19.44 -40.90
N THR A 582 12.76 19.20 -40.90
CA THR A 582 11.89 19.06 -42.05
C THR A 582 10.94 20.27 -42.16
N ASP A 583 10.48 20.60 -43.37
CA ASP A 583 9.53 21.69 -43.59
C ASP A 583 8.27 21.55 -42.70
N ALA A 584 7.82 20.33 -42.51
CA ALA A 584 6.67 20.05 -41.63
C ALA A 584 6.98 20.30 -40.15
N ALA A 585 8.19 19.95 -39.67
CA ALA A 585 8.59 20.28 -38.31
C ALA A 585 8.75 21.80 -38.11
N ALA A 586 9.27 22.49 -39.08
CA ALA A 586 9.35 23.96 -39.08
C ALA A 586 7.94 24.59 -39.06
N GLU A 587 7.01 24.07 -39.85
CA GLU A 587 5.61 24.53 -39.87
C GLU A 587 4.90 24.29 -38.54
N TYR A 588 5.08 23.13 -37.92
CA TYR A 588 4.56 22.85 -36.58
C TYR A 588 5.06 23.90 -35.57
N ASN A 589 6.36 24.18 -35.55
CA ASN A 589 6.96 25.19 -34.68
C ASN A 589 6.41 26.58 -34.96
N ARG A 590 6.20 26.92 -36.24
CA ARG A 590 5.61 28.22 -36.65
C ARG A 590 4.18 28.39 -36.14
N ARG A 591 3.34 27.33 -36.19
CA ARG A 591 1.96 27.35 -35.68
C ARG A 591 1.91 27.49 -34.16
N LEU A 592 2.76 26.79 -33.41
CA LEU A 592 2.87 26.97 -31.97
C LEU A 592 3.20 28.43 -31.63
N ARG A 593 4.22 29.00 -32.26
CA ARG A 593 4.64 30.39 -32.03
C ARG A 593 3.58 31.41 -32.43
N ALA A 594 2.87 31.19 -33.52
CA ALA A 594 1.76 32.04 -33.96
C ALA A 594 0.60 32.01 -32.93
N ALA A 595 0.43 30.94 -32.19
CA ALA A 595 -0.52 30.81 -31.08
C ALA A 595 0.03 31.35 -29.74
N GLY A 596 1.21 31.97 -29.71
CA GLY A 596 1.84 32.40 -28.47
C GLY A 596 2.26 31.27 -27.53
N MET A 597 2.49 30.06 -28.09
CA MET A 597 2.79 28.86 -27.32
C MET A 597 4.19 28.30 -27.62
N LEU A 598 4.75 27.64 -26.62
CA LEU A 598 5.94 26.80 -26.70
C LEU A 598 5.62 25.39 -26.26
N ASP A 599 6.22 24.40 -26.88
CA ASP A 599 6.22 23.06 -26.33
C ASP A 599 7.37 22.86 -25.34
N TYR A 600 7.42 21.68 -24.72
CA TYR A 600 8.37 21.37 -23.69
C TYR A 600 9.84 21.51 -24.15
N ASP A 601 10.15 21.05 -25.37
CA ASP A 601 11.51 21.10 -25.94
C ASP A 601 11.93 22.53 -26.32
N ASP A 602 10.98 23.43 -26.62
CA ASP A 602 11.26 24.82 -26.93
C ASP A 602 11.78 25.62 -25.73
N LEU A 603 11.41 25.26 -24.49
CA LEU A 603 11.71 26.06 -23.30
C LEU A 603 13.23 26.25 -23.10
N ILE A 604 14.00 25.17 -23.23
CA ILE A 604 15.45 25.21 -23.08
C ILE A 604 16.10 25.93 -24.25
N SER A 605 15.68 25.62 -25.48
CA SER A 605 16.24 26.25 -26.69
C SER A 605 15.97 27.76 -26.71
N GLU A 606 14.80 28.20 -26.26
CA GLU A 606 14.48 29.64 -26.20
C GLU A 606 15.26 30.33 -25.07
N ALA A 607 15.45 29.69 -23.92
CA ALA A 607 16.28 30.20 -22.84
C ALA A 607 17.76 30.39 -23.27
N LEU A 608 18.28 29.44 -24.05
CA LEU A 608 19.63 29.54 -24.66
C LEU A 608 19.71 30.67 -25.67
N LYS A 609 18.77 30.80 -26.62
CA LYS A 609 18.72 31.87 -27.63
C LYS A 609 18.69 33.26 -27.00
N ARG A 610 17.92 33.42 -25.92
CA ARG A 610 17.80 34.67 -25.17
C ARG A 610 18.94 34.92 -24.21
N LYS A 611 19.84 33.95 -24.05
CA LYS A 611 20.97 33.99 -23.12
C LYS A 611 20.52 34.36 -21.70
N ILE A 612 19.46 33.70 -21.20
CA ILE A 612 18.91 33.97 -19.88
C ILE A 612 19.99 33.72 -18.82
N LYS A 613 20.30 34.74 -18.05
CA LYS A 613 21.30 34.74 -16.97
C LYS A 613 20.74 35.47 -15.76
N GLY A 614 21.31 35.23 -14.58
CA GLY A 614 20.88 35.91 -13.37
C GLY A 614 21.75 35.61 -12.16
N LYS A 615 21.65 36.45 -11.15
CA LYS A 615 22.41 36.31 -9.88
C LYS A 615 22.00 35.06 -9.10
N GLN A 616 20.77 34.54 -9.30
CA GLN A 616 20.27 33.31 -8.68
C GLN A 616 21.10 32.08 -9.09
N PHE A 617 21.83 32.10 -10.20
CA PHE A 617 22.65 30.99 -10.67
C PHE A 617 24.10 31.01 -10.15
N ARG A 618 24.41 31.91 -9.21
CA ARG A 618 25.77 32.01 -8.67
C ARG A 618 26.23 30.75 -7.95
N TYR A 619 25.32 30.07 -7.29
CA TYR A 619 25.54 28.77 -6.68
C TYR A 619 24.55 27.78 -7.28
N LEU A 620 24.98 27.08 -8.32
CA LEU A 620 24.17 26.16 -9.09
C LEU A 620 24.39 24.73 -8.59
N HIS A 621 23.30 24.07 -8.19
CA HIS A 621 23.30 22.67 -7.75
C HIS A 621 22.45 21.86 -8.72
N VAL A 622 23.00 20.76 -9.24
CA VAL A 622 22.32 19.89 -10.21
C VAL A 622 22.28 18.46 -9.68
N ASP A 623 21.08 17.97 -9.38
CA ASP A 623 20.82 16.58 -9.00
C ASP A 623 20.62 15.72 -10.26
N GLU A 624 20.86 14.40 -10.13
CA GLU A 624 20.78 13.41 -11.23
C GLU A 624 21.53 13.87 -12.50
N PHE A 625 22.77 14.37 -12.31
CA PHE A 625 23.57 15.00 -13.36
C PHE A 625 23.81 14.08 -14.57
N GLN A 626 23.80 12.75 -14.40
CA GLN A 626 23.93 11.77 -15.48
C GLN A 626 22.80 11.80 -16.51
N ASP A 627 21.67 12.43 -16.20
CA ASP A 627 20.52 12.51 -17.10
C ASP A 627 20.46 13.80 -17.92
N VAL A 628 21.46 14.66 -17.76
CA VAL A 628 21.56 15.94 -18.46
C VAL A 628 21.78 15.71 -19.95
N ASN A 629 20.99 16.35 -20.80
CA ASN A 629 21.17 16.33 -22.26
C ASN A 629 22.11 17.47 -22.72
N PRO A 630 22.63 17.47 -23.96
CA PRO A 630 23.54 18.50 -24.45
C PRO A 630 23.02 19.93 -24.33
N ALA A 631 21.73 20.18 -24.61
CA ALA A 631 21.12 21.50 -24.48
C ALA A 631 21.03 21.96 -23.02
N GLN A 632 20.75 21.05 -22.10
CA GLN A 632 20.75 21.31 -20.65
C GLN A 632 22.18 21.58 -20.15
N TYR A 633 23.17 20.85 -20.67
CA TYR A 633 24.57 21.08 -20.35
C TYR A 633 25.04 22.47 -20.81
N GLU A 634 24.67 22.88 -22.03
CA GLU A 634 24.91 24.23 -22.51
C GLU A 634 24.23 25.30 -21.64
N LEU A 635 23.02 25.02 -21.16
CA LEU A 635 22.31 25.90 -20.24
C LEU A 635 23.02 26.01 -18.88
N ILE A 636 23.55 24.90 -18.34
CA ILE A 636 24.39 24.90 -17.14
C ILE A 636 25.59 25.80 -17.34
N ARG A 637 26.32 25.69 -18.48
CA ARG A 637 27.48 26.52 -18.81
C ARG A 637 27.08 28.00 -18.89
N LEU A 638 25.96 28.30 -19.53
CA LEU A 638 25.43 29.65 -19.65
C LEU A 638 25.11 30.25 -18.27
N TRP A 639 24.46 29.50 -17.38
CA TRP A 639 24.08 29.94 -16.04
C TRP A 639 25.30 30.09 -15.13
N LEU A 640 26.24 29.17 -15.22
CA LEU A 640 27.47 29.17 -14.43
C LEU A 640 28.35 30.42 -14.71
N GLY A 641 28.45 30.83 -15.97
CA GLY A 641 29.32 31.94 -16.38
C GLY A 641 30.75 31.78 -15.87
N GLU A 642 31.47 32.92 -15.67
CA GLU A 642 32.86 32.89 -15.21
C GLU A 642 33.01 32.83 -13.70
N GLU A 643 32.06 33.42 -12.93
CA GLU A 643 32.16 33.56 -11.48
C GLU A 643 31.30 32.57 -10.69
N GLY A 644 30.42 31.84 -11.36
CA GLY A 644 29.52 30.88 -10.76
C GLY A 644 30.22 29.66 -10.17
N ARG A 645 29.54 28.98 -9.25
CA ARG A 645 29.97 27.71 -8.63
C ARG A 645 28.98 26.62 -8.93
N LEU A 646 29.48 25.49 -9.41
CA LEU A 646 28.68 24.32 -9.77
C LEU A 646 28.90 23.18 -8.76
N PHE A 647 27.80 22.58 -8.30
CA PHE A 647 27.80 21.33 -7.57
C PHE A 647 26.94 20.34 -8.35
N ALA A 648 27.57 19.41 -9.07
CA ALA A 648 26.92 18.38 -9.86
C ALA A 648 26.98 17.05 -9.12
N ILE A 649 25.83 16.42 -8.84
CA ILE A 649 25.75 15.14 -8.16
C ILE A 649 24.92 14.15 -8.97
N GLY A 650 25.38 12.90 -9.07
CA GLY A 650 24.68 11.88 -9.85
C GLY A 650 25.35 10.52 -9.82
N ASP A 651 24.75 9.57 -10.52
CA ASP A 651 25.23 8.20 -10.68
C ASP A 651 25.38 7.86 -12.17
N PRO A 652 26.59 7.83 -12.74
CA PRO A 652 26.80 7.49 -14.16
C PRO A 652 26.16 6.15 -14.56
N ASP A 653 26.13 5.18 -13.64
CA ASP A 653 25.57 3.85 -13.90
C ASP A 653 24.02 3.82 -13.85
N GLN A 654 23.37 4.93 -13.52
CA GLN A 654 21.92 5.12 -13.63
C GLN A 654 21.51 5.98 -14.84
N ALA A 655 22.40 6.20 -15.82
CA ALA A 655 22.09 6.89 -17.07
C ALA A 655 21.28 5.96 -17.98
N ILE A 656 19.95 6.14 -18.00
CA ILE A 656 18.99 5.28 -18.73
C ILE A 656 18.04 6.09 -19.65
N TYR A 657 18.40 7.32 -20.00
CA TYR A 657 17.58 8.20 -20.83
C TYR A 657 18.30 8.66 -22.11
N SER A 658 19.21 7.84 -22.67
CA SER A 658 19.89 8.13 -23.95
C SER A 658 18.90 8.27 -25.09
N PHE A 659 17.80 7.48 -25.08
CA PHE A 659 16.69 7.60 -26.03
C PHE A 659 15.99 8.98 -25.98
N ARG A 660 16.11 9.71 -24.86
CA ARG A 660 15.62 11.10 -24.69
C ARG A 660 16.72 12.14 -24.93
N GLY A 661 17.92 11.73 -25.34
CA GLY A 661 19.03 12.63 -25.63
C GLY A 661 20.00 12.87 -24.50
N ALA A 662 19.86 12.20 -23.34
CA ALA A 662 20.86 12.28 -22.28
C ALA A 662 22.22 11.82 -22.81
N ALA A 663 23.28 12.57 -22.44
CA ALA A 663 24.65 12.19 -22.78
C ALA A 663 25.14 11.21 -21.70
N SER A 664 25.46 9.98 -22.08
CA SER A 664 25.95 8.94 -21.15
C SER A 664 27.28 9.31 -20.48
N ASP A 665 27.97 10.30 -20.99
CA ASP A 665 29.31 10.74 -20.61
C ASP A 665 29.36 12.15 -19.99
N CYS A 666 28.24 12.68 -19.46
CA CYS A 666 28.15 14.03 -18.88
C CYS A 666 29.26 14.34 -17.86
N PHE A 667 29.62 13.37 -17.01
CA PHE A 667 30.74 13.58 -16.07
C PHE A 667 32.08 13.67 -16.73
N SER A 668 32.31 12.94 -17.83
CA SER A 668 33.54 13.06 -18.65
C SER A 668 33.59 14.40 -19.37
N MET A 669 32.47 14.88 -19.91
CA MET A 669 32.37 16.21 -20.49
C MET A 669 32.67 17.31 -19.45
N LEU A 670 32.12 17.18 -18.25
CA LEU A 670 32.37 18.10 -17.15
C LEU A 670 33.84 18.12 -16.75
N ALA A 671 34.50 16.96 -16.66
CA ALA A 671 35.94 16.87 -16.36
C ALA A 671 36.82 17.44 -17.47
N ALA A 672 36.41 17.30 -18.73
CA ALA A 672 37.13 17.88 -19.86
C ALA A 672 37.02 19.42 -19.90
N ASP A 673 35.82 19.97 -19.66
CA ASP A 673 35.58 21.42 -19.65
C ASP A 673 36.14 22.11 -18.39
N TYR A 674 36.20 21.38 -17.26
CA TYR A 674 36.72 21.91 -15.99
C TYR A 674 37.76 20.96 -15.37
N PRO A 675 39.03 20.97 -15.87
CA PRO A 675 40.08 20.07 -15.37
C PRO A 675 40.39 20.22 -13.88
N ASP A 676 40.12 21.40 -13.31
CA ASP A 676 40.32 21.70 -11.88
C ASP A 676 39.09 21.32 -11.01
N ALA A 677 38.10 20.62 -11.56
CA ALA A 677 36.94 20.19 -10.81
C ALA A 677 37.31 19.19 -9.71
N LEU A 678 36.83 19.45 -8.49
CA LEU A 678 36.98 18.49 -7.40
C LEU A 678 35.98 17.32 -7.61
N THR A 679 36.48 16.11 -7.72
CA THR A 679 35.67 14.92 -7.79
C THR A 679 35.62 14.23 -6.41
N VAL A 680 34.41 14.06 -5.87
CA VAL A 680 34.15 13.31 -4.63
C VAL A 680 33.35 12.07 -4.96
N ARG A 681 33.70 10.92 -4.33
CA ARG A 681 32.95 9.67 -4.49
C ARG A 681 32.26 9.32 -3.18
N LEU A 682 30.95 9.01 -3.24
CA LEU A 682 30.17 8.50 -2.11
C LEU A 682 30.05 6.97 -2.25
N THR A 683 30.64 6.25 -1.33
CA THR A 683 30.74 4.79 -1.38
C THR A 683 29.80 4.07 -0.42
N LYS A 684 29.33 4.73 0.66
CA LYS A 684 28.50 4.11 1.69
C LYS A 684 27.03 4.07 1.29
N ASN A 685 26.46 2.86 1.13
CA ASN A 685 25.05 2.67 0.82
C ASN A 685 24.24 2.43 2.09
N TYR A 686 23.26 3.28 2.34
CA TYR A 686 22.36 3.23 3.51
C TYR A 686 20.99 2.62 3.21
N ARG A 687 20.74 2.25 1.93
CA ARG A 687 19.45 1.79 1.44
C ARG A 687 19.30 0.28 1.50
N SER A 688 20.17 -0.43 0.82
CA SER A 688 19.99 -1.83 0.47
C SER A 688 20.89 -2.76 1.29
N THR A 689 20.48 -4.03 1.42
CA THR A 689 21.27 -5.09 2.04
C THR A 689 22.48 -5.45 1.19
N PRO A 690 23.54 -6.05 1.78
CA PRO A 690 24.73 -6.49 1.05
C PRO A 690 24.42 -7.38 -0.15
N GLU A 691 23.44 -8.28 -0.05
CA GLU A 691 23.06 -9.25 -1.09
C GLU A 691 22.52 -8.54 -2.34
N VAL A 692 21.72 -7.48 -2.16
CA VAL A 692 21.19 -6.66 -3.25
C VAL A 692 22.31 -5.85 -3.91
N ILE A 693 23.21 -5.27 -3.10
CA ILE A 693 24.34 -4.46 -3.61
C ILE A 693 25.30 -5.34 -4.40
N ASP A 694 25.63 -6.54 -3.91
CA ASP A 694 26.51 -7.48 -4.59
C ASP A 694 25.97 -7.87 -5.96
N CYS A 695 24.68 -8.18 -6.07
CA CYS A 695 24.04 -8.41 -7.37
C CYS A 695 24.12 -7.18 -8.32
N ALA A 696 23.89 -6.00 -7.79
CA ALA A 696 23.91 -4.78 -8.60
C ALA A 696 25.33 -4.48 -9.12
N LEU A 697 26.32 -4.61 -8.26
CA LEU A 697 27.72 -4.34 -8.62
C LEU A 697 28.27 -5.35 -9.64
N ASN A 698 27.93 -6.64 -9.48
CA ASN A 698 28.34 -7.66 -10.45
C ASN A 698 27.82 -7.35 -11.85
N VAL A 699 26.55 -7.01 -11.98
CA VAL A 699 25.92 -6.66 -13.28
C VAL A 699 26.60 -5.41 -13.89
N VAL A 700 26.70 -4.32 -13.13
CA VAL A 700 27.18 -3.04 -13.71
C VAL A 700 28.68 -3.05 -13.99
N SER A 701 29.46 -3.92 -13.35
CA SER A 701 30.89 -4.03 -13.57
C SER A 701 31.28 -4.41 -15.01
N HIS A 702 30.36 -5.02 -15.75
CA HIS A 702 30.55 -5.35 -17.18
C HIS A 702 30.51 -4.12 -18.11
N ASN A 703 29.94 -3.00 -17.66
CA ASN A 703 29.96 -1.74 -18.39
C ASN A 703 31.17 -0.87 -18.03
N SER A 704 31.31 -0.55 -16.75
CA SER A 704 32.20 0.54 -16.28
C SER A 704 33.37 0.03 -15.44
N GLY A 705 33.56 -1.29 -15.35
CA GLY A 705 34.59 -1.90 -14.50
C GLY A 705 34.20 -1.92 -13.02
N ALA A 706 35.15 -2.34 -12.19
CA ALA A 706 34.90 -2.54 -10.76
C ALA A 706 34.57 -1.21 -10.05
N ARG A 707 33.45 -1.19 -9.34
CA ARG A 707 32.99 -0.08 -8.51
C ARG A 707 32.83 -0.54 -7.05
N VAL A 708 33.10 0.36 -6.11
CA VAL A 708 32.98 0.06 -4.67
C VAL A 708 31.73 0.74 -4.13
N LEU A 709 30.81 -0.06 -3.55
CA LEU A 709 29.74 0.41 -2.70
C LEU A 709 29.69 -0.49 -1.47
N GLU A 710 29.70 0.12 -0.29
CA GLU A 710 29.67 -0.57 1.00
C GLU A 710 28.28 -0.50 1.60
N ALA A 711 27.64 -1.64 1.78
CA ALA A 711 26.34 -1.68 2.44
C ALA A 711 26.50 -1.37 3.93
N CYS A 712 25.72 -0.40 4.43
CA CYS A 712 25.67 -0.08 5.86
C CYS A 712 24.58 -0.87 6.60
N LYS A 713 23.68 -1.54 5.88
CA LYS A 713 22.68 -2.44 6.46
C LYS A 713 23.27 -3.80 6.78
N PRO A 714 22.73 -4.51 7.78
CA PRO A 714 23.09 -5.90 8.04
C PRO A 714 22.71 -6.80 6.88
N SER A 715 23.31 -7.99 6.81
CA SER A 715 22.95 -9.05 5.87
C SER A 715 21.47 -9.41 6.00
N GLY A 716 20.79 -9.58 4.86
CA GLY A 716 19.36 -9.81 4.73
C GLY A 716 19.03 -11.13 4.03
N ALA A 717 17.89 -11.16 3.34
CA ALA A 717 17.45 -12.30 2.57
C ALA A 717 18.34 -12.49 1.31
N ALA A 718 18.68 -13.73 0.98
CA ALA A 718 19.36 -14.04 -0.28
C ALA A 718 18.52 -13.66 -1.48
N VAL A 719 19.13 -13.06 -2.51
CA VAL A 719 18.45 -12.78 -3.79
C VAL A 719 18.02 -14.09 -4.42
N ARG A 720 16.78 -14.12 -4.92
CA ARG A 720 16.16 -15.32 -5.53
C ARG A 720 16.00 -15.13 -7.02
N LEU A 721 16.37 -16.12 -7.80
CA LEU A 721 16.10 -16.22 -9.24
C LEU A 721 15.18 -17.42 -9.49
N VAL A 722 13.96 -17.16 -9.97
CA VAL A 722 12.92 -18.16 -10.15
C VAL A 722 12.65 -18.38 -11.64
N ASP A 723 12.82 -19.62 -12.08
CA ASP A 723 12.52 -20.05 -13.45
C ASP A 723 11.05 -20.50 -13.54
N CYS A 724 10.28 -19.84 -14.39
CA CYS A 724 8.85 -20.05 -14.60
C CYS A 724 8.61 -20.66 -15.98
N ALA A 725 7.65 -21.58 -16.10
CA ALA A 725 7.40 -22.27 -17.36
C ALA A 725 6.74 -21.39 -18.44
N SER A 726 6.00 -20.35 -18.03
CA SER A 726 5.27 -19.48 -18.94
C SER A 726 4.99 -18.12 -18.32
N GLU A 727 4.50 -17.16 -19.11
CA GLU A 727 4.08 -15.83 -18.65
C GLU A 727 2.95 -15.90 -17.61
N LEU A 728 2.01 -16.83 -17.81
CA LEU A 728 0.93 -17.06 -16.83
C LEU A 728 1.47 -17.71 -15.55
N SER A 729 2.38 -18.66 -15.65
CA SER A 729 3.04 -19.31 -14.50
C SER A 729 3.83 -18.28 -13.68
N GLU A 730 4.52 -17.35 -14.35
CA GLU A 730 5.22 -16.22 -13.71
C GLU A 730 4.25 -15.31 -12.95
N GLY A 731 3.15 -14.88 -13.56
CA GLY A 731 2.14 -14.04 -12.92
C GLY A 731 1.48 -14.74 -11.72
N ILE A 732 1.21 -16.04 -11.82
CA ILE A 732 0.67 -16.84 -10.71
C ILE A 732 1.70 -16.97 -9.58
N PHE A 733 2.98 -17.19 -9.91
CA PHE A 733 4.05 -17.25 -8.91
C PHE A 733 4.15 -15.92 -8.13
N VAL A 734 4.20 -14.79 -8.85
CA VAL A 734 4.29 -13.46 -8.24
C VAL A 734 3.10 -13.19 -7.33
N ALA A 735 1.87 -13.51 -7.78
CA ALA A 735 0.67 -13.31 -6.97
C ALA A 735 0.69 -14.16 -5.70
N LYS A 736 1.07 -15.44 -5.79
CA LYS A 736 1.17 -16.34 -4.63
C LYS A 736 2.27 -15.90 -3.66
N GLU A 737 3.42 -15.47 -4.17
CA GLU A 737 4.52 -15.04 -3.32
C GLU A 737 4.17 -13.73 -2.59
N ILE A 738 3.51 -12.78 -3.25
CA ILE A 738 2.99 -11.58 -2.62
C ILE A 738 1.94 -11.94 -1.56
N ALA A 739 0.99 -12.83 -1.88
CA ALA A 739 0.02 -13.31 -0.92
C ALA A 739 0.69 -13.95 0.31
N ARG A 740 1.75 -14.75 0.10
CA ARG A 740 2.56 -15.34 1.19
C ARG A 740 3.23 -14.27 2.06
N MET A 741 3.84 -13.25 1.44
CA MET A 741 4.53 -12.16 2.13
C MET A 741 3.56 -11.27 2.92
N THR A 742 2.33 -11.15 2.48
CA THR A 742 1.29 -10.31 3.12
C THR A 742 0.36 -11.09 4.05
N GLY A 743 0.66 -12.36 4.32
CA GLY A 743 -0.12 -13.21 5.24
C GLY A 743 -1.21 -14.06 4.58
N GLY A 744 -1.21 -14.16 3.25
CA GLY A 744 -2.02 -15.12 2.50
C GLY A 744 -1.46 -16.54 2.64
N LEU A 745 -2.34 -17.52 2.86
CA LEU A 745 -1.97 -18.93 3.02
C LEU A 745 -1.45 -19.53 1.71
N ASP A 746 -0.16 -19.80 1.63
CA ASP A 746 0.37 -20.80 0.69
C ASP A 746 0.46 -22.16 1.40
N MET A 747 -0.32 -23.14 0.93
CA MET A 747 -0.37 -24.49 1.51
C MET A 747 0.90 -25.33 1.31
N LEU A 748 1.96 -24.79 0.67
CA LEU A 748 3.15 -25.56 0.25
C LEU A 748 4.49 -24.99 0.72
N GLY A 749 4.53 -23.89 1.45
CA GLY A 749 5.76 -23.24 1.90
C GLY A 749 6.21 -23.69 3.28
N LYS A 750 7.34 -24.38 3.36
CA LYS A 750 8.07 -24.59 4.63
C LYS A 750 8.59 -23.23 5.15
N GLY A 751 8.08 -22.82 6.29
CA GLY A 751 8.67 -21.99 7.32
C GLY A 751 9.61 -20.84 6.90
N ARG A 752 9.14 -19.61 7.11
CA ARG A 752 9.88 -18.56 7.81
C ARG A 752 8.85 -17.56 8.33
N GLU A 753 8.70 -17.52 9.63
CA GLU A 753 8.08 -16.42 10.36
C GLU A 753 9.09 -15.27 10.39
N GLU A 754 9.07 -14.43 9.36
CA GLU A 754 9.68 -13.10 9.39
C GLU A 754 8.62 -12.12 8.85
N GLY A 755 8.31 -11.12 9.63
CA GLY A 755 7.44 -9.97 9.45
C GLY A 755 6.54 -9.93 8.20
N LEU A 756 5.24 -9.96 8.37
CA LEU A 756 4.26 -9.75 7.30
C LEU A 756 4.50 -8.39 6.64
N ARG A 757 4.48 -8.37 5.31
CA ARG A 757 4.65 -7.15 4.50
C ARG A 757 3.31 -6.47 4.24
N GLU A 758 3.31 -5.15 4.12
CA GLU A 758 2.18 -4.41 3.56
C GLU A 758 2.25 -4.44 2.03
N PHE A 759 1.09 -4.42 1.37
CA PHE A 759 1.06 -4.37 -0.10
C PHE A 759 1.83 -3.17 -0.66
N GLY A 760 1.82 -2.03 0.02
CA GLY A 760 2.56 -0.83 -0.37
C GLY A 760 4.08 -0.94 -0.24
N GLU A 761 4.60 -1.95 0.47
CA GLU A 761 6.03 -2.25 0.60
C GLU A 761 6.56 -3.06 -0.59
N ILE A 762 5.68 -3.55 -1.46
CA ILE A 762 6.00 -4.46 -2.55
C ILE A 762 5.87 -3.76 -3.90
N ALA A 763 6.89 -3.88 -4.73
CA ALA A 763 6.84 -3.45 -6.13
C ALA A 763 7.10 -4.62 -7.08
N VAL A 764 6.38 -4.61 -8.21
CA VAL A 764 6.60 -5.50 -9.34
C VAL A 764 7.07 -4.66 -10.51
N LEU A 765 8.28 -4.92 -10.96
CA LEU A 765 8.93 -4.17 -12.02
C LEU A 765 9.13 -5.06 -13.25
N ALA A 766 8.88 -4.51 -14.43
CA ALA A 766 9.13 -5.19 -15.70
C ALA A 766 9.68 -4.24 -16.75
N ARG A 767 10.20 -4.77 -17.85
CA ARG A 767 10.76 -3.95 -18.93
C ARG A 767 9.67 -3.18 -19.70
N THR A 768 8.48 -3.77 -19.85
CA THR A 768 7.40 -3.22 -20.67
C THR A 768 6.05 -3.27 -19.95
N HIS A 769 5.14 -2.35 -20.29
CA HIS A 769 3.76 -2.34 -19.79
C HIS A 769 2.98 -3.60 -20.16
N ARG A 770 3.29 -4.24 -21.30
CA ARG A 770 2.65 -5.50 -21.72
C ARG A 770 2.87 -6.60 -20.70
N GLN A 771 4.10 -6.75 -20.19
CA GLN A 771 4.41 -7.74 -19.15
C GLN A 771 3.65 -7.43 -17.84
N LEU A 772 3.58 -6.16 -17.47
CA LEU A 772 2.84 -5.74 -16.27
C LEU A 772 1.35 -6.05 -16.36
N SER A 773 0.74 -5.95 -17.55
CA SER A 773 -0.70 -6.23 -17.74
C SER A 773 -1.06 -7.67 -17.40
N GLN A 774 -0.20 -8.66 -17.73
CA GLN A 774 -0.43 -10.06 -17.38
C GLN A 774 -0.32 -10.29 -15.86
N ILE A 775 0.68 -9.67 -15.24
CA ILE A 775 0.87 -9.75 -13.79
C ILE A 775 -0.27 -9.04 -13.05
N GLU A 776 -0.67 -7.84 -13.52
CA GLU A 776 -1.85 -7.13 -13.01
C GLU A 776 -3.10 -8.01 -13.01
N HIS A 777 -3.33 -8.73 -14.15
CA HIS A 777 -4.46 -9.65 -14.24
C HIS A 777 -4.40 -10.76 -13.18
N CYS A 778 -3.22 -11.36 -12.95
CA CYS A 778 -3.04 -12.40 -11.94
C CYS A 778 -3.23 -11.86 -10.52
N LEU A 779 -2.68 -10.67 -10.21
CA LEU A 779 -2.85 -10.02 -8.91
C LEU A 779 -4.32 -9.71 -8.63
N ARG A 780 -5.02 -9.10 -9.60
CA ARG A 780 -6.45 -8.78 -9.48
C ARG A 780 -7.30 -10.04 -9.33
N ARG A 781 -6.96 -11.13 -10.01
CA ARG A 781 -7.65 -12.40 -9.87
C ARG A 781 -7.50 -13.01 -8.48
N ASP A 782 -6.35 -12.79 -7.83
CA ASP A 782 -6.06 -13.27 -6.48
C ASP A 782 -6.38 -12.18 -5.42
N ASP A 783 -7.22 -11.16 -5.78
CA ASP A 783 -7.68 -10.05 -4.94
C ASP A 783 -6.57 -9.23 -4.28
N ILE A 784 -5.39 -9.21 -4.89
CA ILE A 784 -4.26 -8.41 -4.42
C ILE A 784 -4.41 -6.99 -4.97
N PRO A 785 -4.58 -5.97 -4.10
CA PRO A 785 -4.71 -4.60 -4.55
C PRO A 785 -3.42 -4.16 -5.23
N CYS A 786 -3.54 -3.65 -6.46
CA CYS A 786 -2.39 -3.22 -7.25
C CYS A 786 -2.68 -1.94 -8.04
N VAL A 787 -1.64 -1.15 -8.24
CA VAL A 787 -1.67 0.12 -8.99
C VAL A 787 -0.56 0.11 -10.04
N VAL A 788 -0.92 0.32 -11.31
CA VAL A 788 0.05 0.43 -12.42
C VAL A 788 0.43 1.91 -12.61
N SER A 789 1.73 2.19 -12.49
CA SER A 789 2.28 3.53 -12.71
C SER A 789 2.51 3.81 -14.19
N GLY A 790 2.27 5.06 -14.63
CA GLY A 790 2.67 5.54 -15.97
C GLY A 790 1.58 5.44 -17.07
N LYS A 791 0.31 5.26 -16.73
CA LYS A 791 -0.80 5.42 -17.70
C LYS A 791 -1.21 6.89 -17.77
N THR A 792 -0.78 7.62 -18.82
CA THR A 792 -1.08 9.05 -19.04
C THR A 792 -2.06 9.31 -20.17
N GLU A 793 -2.52 8.28 -20.87
CA GLU A 793 -3.50 8.40 -21.96
C GLU A 793 -4.77 9.15 -21.57
N PHE A 794 -5.11 9.18 -20.27
CA PHE A 794 -6.28 9.90 -19.75
C PHE A 794 -6.19 11.44 -19.92
N LEU A 795 -4.97 12.03 -19.98
CA LEU A 795 -4.77 13.47 -20.18
C LEU A 795 -5.25 13.95 -21.56
N GLU A 796 -5.34 13.05 -22.53
CA GLU A 796 -5.83 13.34 -23.87
C GLU A 796 -7.35 13.22 -24.02
N ALA A 797 -8.02 12.64 -23.03
CA ALA A 797 -9.48 12.52 -23.05
C ALA A 797 -10.13 13.89 -23.13
N PRO A 798 -11.16 14.08 -23.99
CA PRO A 798 -11.77 15.41 -24.21
C PRO A 798 -12.24 16.11 -22.94
N ALA A 799 -12.82 15.35 -21.99
CA ALA A 799 -13.26 15.89 -20.71
C ALA A 799 -12.11 16.40 -19.84
N VAL A 800 -10.95 15.72 -19.90
CA VAL A 800 -9.75 16.11 -19.15
C VAL A 800 -9.06 17.27 -19.82
N SER A 801 -8.74 17.14 -21.11
CA SER A 801 -8.01 18.18 -21.87
C SER A 801 -8.79 19.49 -21.96
N GLY A 802 -10.12 19.44 -22.16
CA GLY A 802 -10.99 20.61 -22.17
C GLY A 802 -11.08 21.30 -20.80
N THR A 803 -11.11 20.52 -19.71
CA THR A 803 -11.08 21.06 -18.34
C THR A 803 -9.75 21.75 -18.04
N LEU A 804 -8.63 21.13 -18.39
CA LEU A 804 -7.30 21.72 -18.19
C LEU A 804 -7.16 23.02 -19.00
N ALA A 805 -7.67 23.04 -20.25
CA ALA A 805 -7.69 24.24 -21.07
C ALA A 805 -8.55 25.37 -20.45
N PHE A 806 -9.71 25.04 -19.88
CA PHE A 806 -10.57 26.01 -19.20
C PHE A 806 -9.85 26.69 -18.02
N PHE A 807 -9.26 25.91 -17.12
CA PHE A 807 -8.57 26.49 -15.99
C PHE A 807 -7.27 27.21 -16.39
N ALA A 808 -6.58 26.76 -17.44
CA ALA A 808 -5.45 27.48 -18.02
C ALA A 808 -5.86 28.83 -18.61
N ALA A 809 -7.00 28.91 -19.30
CA ALA A 809 -7.54 30.17 -19.82
C ALA A 809 -7.90 31.15 -18.70
N LEU A 810 -8.42 30.67 -17.57
CA LEU A 810 -8.74 31.52 -16.42
C LEU A 810 -7.50 32.09 -15.73
N LEU A 811 -6.39 31.32 -15.67
CA LEU A 811 -5.17 31.74 -14.98
C LEU A 811 -4.23 32.59 -15.85
N ALA A 812 -4.05 32.22 -17.11
CA ALA A 812 -3.03 32.80 -18.00
C ALA A 812 -3.60 33.73 -19.08
N GLN A 813 -4.92 33.92 -19.17
CA GLN A 813 -5.61 34.72 -20.23
C GLN A 813 -5.14 34.33 -21.65
N ASN A 814 -4.94 33.07 -21.89
CA ASN A 814 -4.38 32.53 -23.13
C ASN A 814 -5.49 32.25 -24.15
N GLU A 815 -5.47 32.96 -25.29
CA GLU A 815 -6.46 32.83 -26.35
C GLU A 815 -6.62 31.41 -26.92
N ALA A 816 -5.50 30.65 -27.00
CA ALA A 816 -5.54 29.29 -27.51
C ALA A 816 -6.16 28.30 -26.50
N ALA A 817 -5.88 28.47 -25.22
CA ALA A 817 -6.54 27.69 -24.16
C ALA A 817 -8.03 28.07 -24.07
N GLU A 818 -8.35 29.35 -24.23
CA GLU A 818 -9.73 29.81 -24.29
C GLU A 818 -10.47 29.22 -25.51
N ALA A 819 -9.87 29.20 -26.69
CA ALA A 819 -10.46 28.61 -27.89
C ALA A 819 -10.77 27.11 -27.70
N GLN A 820 -9.84 26.33 -27.09
CA GLN A 820 -10.06 24.93 -26.80
C GLN A 820 -11.15 24.75 -25.73
N ALA A 821 -11.17 25.57 -24.71
CA ALA A 821 -12.20 25.53 -23.68
C ALA A 821 -13.58 25.88 -24.24
N LEU A 822 -13.69 26.88 -25.17
CA LEU A 822 -14.91 27.24 -25.88
C LEU A 822 -15.44 26.08 -26.72
N GLU A 823 -14.55 25.36 -27.43
CA GLU A 823 -14.92 24.18 -28.21
C GLU A 823 -15.46 23.08 -27.27
N PHE A 824 -14.80 22.81 -26.17
CA PHE A 824 -15.23 21.83 -25.17
C PHE A 824 -16.55 22.19 -24.48
N MET A 825 -16.75 23.45 -24.16
CA MET A 825 -17.96 23.97 -23.49
C MET A 825 -19.17 24.16 -24.46
N GLY A 826 -18.97 24.03 -25.76
CA GLY A 826 -20.02 24.21 -26.77
C GLY A 826 -20.40 25.67 -27.02
N GLY A 827 -19.53 26.63 -26.70
CA GLY A 827 -19.70 28.06 -27.03
C GLY A 827 -19.37 29.01 -25.88
N ARG A 828 -19.37 30.31 -26.26
CA ARG A 828 -18.96 31.41 -25.37
C ARG A 828 -19.91 31.62 -24.18
N GLU A 829 -21.19 31.42 -24.34
CA GLU A 829 -22.19 31.62 -23.29
C GLU A 829 -21.94 30.66 -22.11
N ASN A 830 -21.71 29.36 -22.40
CA ASN A 830 -21.40 28.36 -21.39
C ASN A 830 -20.04 28.60 -20.73
N PHE A 831 -19.05 29.07 -21.51
CA PHE A 831 -17.74 29.43 -20.99
C PHE A 831 -17.81 30.59 -20.00
N GLU A 832 -18.50 31.70 -20.33
CA GLU A 832 -18.62 32.88 -19.45
C GLU A 832 -19.42 32.51 -18.17
N ALA A 833 -20.49 31.72 -18.28
CA ALA A 833 -21.24 31.25 -17.11
C ALA A 833 -20.36 30.38 -16.17
N ALA A 834 -19.56 29.51 -16.75
CA ALA A 834 -18.63 28.72 -15.97
C ALA A 834 -17.51 29.58 -15.34
N LYS A 835 -16.97 30.55 -16.08
CA LYS A 835 -15.98 31.52 -15.63
C LYS A 835 -16.48 32.30 -14.43
N GLU A 836 -17.67 32.85 -14.48
CA GLU A 836 -18.27 33.59 -13.36
C GLU A 836 -18.32 32.73 -12.08
N LYS A 837 -18.65 31.45 -12.24
CA LYS A 837 -18.76 30.50 -11.12
C LYS A 837 -17.42 30.06 -10.56
N PHE A 838 -16.44 29.75 -11.41
CA PHE A 838 -15.20 29.10 -10.98
C PHE A 838 -14.01 30.04 -10.79
N LEU A 839 -13.99 31.24 -11.39
CA LEU A 839 -12.93 32.23 -11.19
C LEU A 839 -12.75 32.64 -9.70
N PRO A 840 -13.81 32.82 -8.90
CA PRO A 840 -13.66 33.10 -7.47
C PRO A 840 -13.10 31.91 -6.67
N LEU A 841 -13.20 30.67 -7.20
CA LEU A 841 -12.76 29.45 -6.54
C LEU A 841 -11.33 29.06 -6.90
N ILE A 842 -10.72 29.71 -7.90
CA ILE A 842 -9.46 29.26 -8.53
C ILE A 842 -8.27 29.24 -7.55
N GLY A 843 -8.28 30.10 -6.51
CA GLY A 843 -7.27 30.08 -5.43
C GLY A 843 -7.43 28.95 -4.42
N GLY A 844 -8.45 28.10 -4.57
CA GLY A 844 -8.69 26.96 -3.72
C GLY A 844 -7.89 25.71 -4.12
N ARG A 845 -8.05 24.63 -3.34
CA ARG A 845 -7.38 23.35 -3.64
C ARG A 845 -7.94 22.73 -4.92
N PRO A 846 -7.10 22.33 -5.90
CA PRO A 846 -7.48 21.79 -7.20
C PRO A 846 -8.50 20.66 -7.11
N ARG A 847 -8.30 19.71 -6.22
CA ARG A 847 -9.19 18.57 -6.03
C ARG A 847 -10.62 18.98 -5.70
N LYS A 848 -10.82 20.02 -4.87
CA LYS A 848 -12.17 20.53 -4.56
C LYS A 848 -12.80 21.23 -5.75
N ILE A 849 -11.99 21.98 -6.49
CA ILE A 849 -12.44 22.72 -7.68
C ILE A 849 -12.85 21.73 -8.77
N LEU A 850 -12.02 20.73 -9.05
CA LEU A 850 -12.30 19.70 -10.05
C LEU A 850 -13.49 18.81 -9.65
N THR A 851 -13.73 18.56 -8.37
CA THR A 851 -14.93 17.87 -7.92
C THR A 851 -16.19 18.71 -8.18
N ALA A 852 -16.16 19.99 -7.85
CA ALA A 852 -17.28 20.90 -8.17
C ALA A 852 -17.46 21.09 -9.68
N TRP A 853 -16.40 21.09 -10.46
CA TRP A 853 -16.42 21.12 -11.92
C TRP A 853 -17.06 19.88 -12.51
N LYS A 854 -16.73 18.69 -11.99
CA LYS A 854 -17.35 17.42 -12.36
C LYS A 854 -18.88 17.47 -12.18
N GLU A 855 -19.33 17.95 -11.04
CA GLU A 855 -20.75 18.10 -10.74
C GLU A 855 -21.42 19.11 -11.66
N TYR A 856 -20.76 20.23 -11.97
CA TYR A 856 -21.29 21.30 -12.82
C TYR A 856 -21.48 20.86 -14.26
N LEU A 857 -20.55 20.08 -14.82
CA LEU A 857 -20.62 19.57 -16.19
C LEU A 857 -21.17 18.14 -16.30
N HIS A 858 -21.59 17.53 -15.18
CA HIS A 858 -22.07 16.14 -15.13
C HIS A 858 -21.10 15.13 -15.75
N LEU A 859 -19.79 15.31 -15.51
CA LEU A 859 -18.75 14.44 -16.07
C LEU A 859 -18.73 13.09 -15.35
N THR A 860 -18.85 12.00 -16.12
CA THR A 860 -18.90 10.62 -15.58
C THR A 860 -17.75 9.74 -16.06
N SER A 861 -16.78 10.29 -16.80
CA SER A 861 -15.70 9.50 -17.38
C SER A 861 -14.68 9.05 -16.31
N ALA A 862 -14.16 7.82 -16.47
CA ALA A 862 -13.15 7.26 -15.59
C ALA A 862 -11.83 8.07 -15.61
N GLU A 863 -11.51 8.64 -16.79
CA GLU A 863 -10.33 9.48 -17.00
C GLU A 863 -10.40 10.76 -16.17
N PHE A 864 -11.58 11.33 -16.01
CA PHE A 864 -11.75 12.53 -15.19
C PHE A 864 -11.62 12.23 -13.69
N GLU A 865 -12.03 11.05 -13.24
CA GLU A 865 -11.77 10.57 -11.88
C GLU A 865 -10.27 10.44 -11.59
N GLU A 866 -9.49 9.98 -12.57
CA GLU A 866 -8.03 9.92 -12.43
C GLU A 866 -7.42 11.33 -12.28
N LEU A 867 -7.93 12.32 -13.03
CA LEU A 867 -7.51 13.72 -12.90
C LEU A 867 -7.80 14.27 -11.48
N ILE A 868 -8.97 14.01 -10.93
CA ILE A 868 -9.32 14.41 -9.56
C ILE A 868 -8.40 13.73 -8.53
N LYS A 869 -8.09 12.45 -8.74
CA LYS A 869 -7.15 11.72 -7.88
C LYS A 869 -5.73 12.30 -7.94
N ALA A 870 -5.29 12.75 -9.11
CA ALA A 870 -3.97 13.36 -9.29
C ALA A 870 -3.85 14.77 -8.68
N ALA A 871 -4.96 15.46 -8.42
CA ALA A 871 -5.00 16.86 -8.03
C ALA A 871 -4.70 17.12 -6.53
N HIS A 872 -3.53 16.67 -6.03
CA HIS A 872 -3.07 16.83 -4.64
C HIS A 872 -2.16 18.06 -4.42
N TYR A 873 -2.44 19.18 -5.07
CA TYR A 873 -1.64 20.40 -5.01
C TYR A 873 -2.31 21.47 -4.13
N ALA A 874 -1.54 22.48 -3.72
CA ALA A 874 -2.03 23.55 -2.87
C ALA A 874 -2.89 24.55 -3.65
N ALA A 875 -2.51 24.83 -4.91
CA ALA A 875 -3.17 25.81 -5.79
C ALA A 875 -3.34 25.24 -7.21
N MET A 876 -4.25 25.82 -8.00
CA MET A 876 -4.60 25.34 -9.34
C MET A 876 -3.48 25.61 -10.37
N ASP A 877 -2.75 26.68 -10.24
CA ASP A 877 -1.59 27.01 -11.05
C ASP A 877 -0.46 25.99 -10.86
N GLU A 878 -0.14 25.64 -9.62
CA GLU A 878 0.84 24.59 -9.30
C GLU A 878 0.42 23.24 -9.90
N PHE A 879 -0.87 22.92 -9.86
CA PHE A 879 -1.39 21.69 -10.43
C PHE A 879 -1.26 21.68 -11.96
N LEU A 880 -1.65 22.78 -12.66
CA LEU A 880 -1.51 22.88 -14.10
C LEU A 880 -0.04 22.85 -14.54
N ASP A 881 0.83 23.56 -13.84
CA ASP A 881 2.27 23.49 -14.09
C ASP A 881 2.82 22.07 -13.93
N ALA A 882 2.40 21.36 -12.90
CA ALA A 882 2.80 19.96 -12.69
C ALA A 882 2.29 19.04 -13.81
N VAL A 883 1.06 19.23 -14.28
CA VAL A 883 0.46 18.48 -15.38
C VAL A 883 1.17 18.77 -16.71
N TYR A 884 1.51 20.02 -16.99
CA TYR A 884 2.13 20.43 -18.26
C TYR A 884 3.65 20.31 -18.29
N LEU A 885 4.31 20.53 -17.15
CA LEU A 885 5.78 20.44 -17.02
C LEU A 885 6.26 19.10 -16.49
N GLY A 886 5.35 18.28 -15.94
CA GLY A 886 5.64 16.93 -15.46
C GLY A 886 5.87 15.98 -16.63
N LYS A 887 6.88 15.10 -16.51
CA LYS A 887 7.00 13.96 -17.41
C LYS A 887 5.87 12.97 -17.12
N GLU A 888 5.51 12.18 -18.11
CA GLU A 888 4.38 11.23 -18.10
C GLU A 888 4.23 10.34 -16.84
N GLY A 889 5.27 10.17 -16.02
CA GLY A 889 5.22 9.42 -14.75
C GLY A 889 4.99 10.27 -13.50
N ASP A 890 5.18 11.60 -13.56
CA ASP A 890 5.21 12.46 -12.37
C ASP A 890 3.80 12.89 -11.90
N VAL A 891 2.86 12.99 -12.83
CA VAL A 891 1.50 13.50 -12.56
C VAL A 891 0.63 12.47 -11.83
N LEU A 892 0.93 11.18 -11.98
CA LEU A 892 0.10 10.07 -11.48
C LEU A 892 0.67 9.33 -10.28
N LEU A 893 1.79 9.78 -9.73
CA LEU A 893 2.28 9.21 -8.48
C LEU A 893 1.46 9.81 -7.32
N PRO A 894 0.51 9.07 -6.73
CA PRO A 894 -0.16 9.57 -5.53
C PRO A 894 0.92 9.89 -4.50
N SER A 895 0.93 11.11 -4.00
CA SER A 895 1.73 11.46 -2.84
C SER A 895 1.47 10.43 -1.73
N GLY A 896 2.52 9.73 -1.30
CA GLY A 896 2.70 8.82 -0.17
C GLY A 896 1.52 8.08 0.48
N ASN A 897 0.33 8.64 0.58
CA ASN A 897 -0.77 8.07 1.39
C ASN A 897 -1.88 7.35 0.59
N ALA A 898 -1.99 7.54 -0.71
CA ALA A 898 -3.03 6.87 -1.51
C ALA A 898 -2.59 5.50 -2.07
N ALA A 899 -1.28 5.20 -2.06
CA ALA A 899 -0.72 3.92 -2.49
C ALA A 899 -0.30 3.01 -1.32
N ALA A 900 -0.51 3.43 -0.08
CA ALA A 900 -0.05 2.72 1.12
C ALA A 900 -0.69 1.32 1.33
N GLY A 901 -1.72 0.99 0.56
CA GLY A 901 -2.42 -0.29 0.67
C GLY A 901 -2.43 -1.14 -0.60
N ALA A 902 -1.58 -0.86 -1.62
CA ALA A 902 -1.57 -1.59 -2.88
C ALA A 902 -0.16 -1.87 -3.40
N VAL A 903 0.02 -3.04 -4.04
CA VAL A 903 1.26 -3.41 -4.74
C VAL A 903 1.49 -2.46 -5.92
N ARG A 904 2.70 -1.95 -6.05
CA ARG A 904 3.05 -1.05 -7.14
C ARG A 904 3.61 -1.80 -8.35
N LEU A 905 2.98 -1.64 -9.50
CA LEU A 905 3.45 -2.15 -10.77
C LEU A 905 4.05 -0.98 -11.58
N ALA A 906 5.30 -1.10 -12.03
CA ALA A 906 5.95 -0.07 -12.82
C ALA A 906 6.90 -0.67 -13.84
N THR A 907 7.17 0.09 -14.93
CA THR A 907 8.31 -0.26 -15.79
C THR A 907 9.62 0.06 -15.10
N LEU A 908 10.72 -0.57 -15.52
CA LEU A 908 12.05 -0.29 -14.99
C LEU A 908 12.40 1.20 -15.09
N HIS A 909 12.05 1.85 -16.20
CA HIS A 909 12.23 3.30 -16.35
C HIS A 909 11.36 4.11 -15.38
N GLY A 910 10.10 3.71 -15.18
CA GLY A 910 9.17 4.37 -14.27
C GLY A 910 9.49 4.15 -12.78
N ALA A 911 10.35 3.19 -12.48
CA ALA A 911 10.79 2.91 -11.12
C ALA A 911 12.03 3.71 -10.70
N LYS A 912 12.68 4.45 -11.63
CA LYS A 912 13.83 5.30 -11.29
C LYS A 912 13.43 6.35 -10.26
N GLY A 913 14.27 6.51 -9.23
CA GLY A 913 14.00 7.42 -8.12
C GLY A 913 13.11 6.85 -7.01
N LEU A 914 12.46 5.70 -7.22
CA LEU A 914 11.66 5.00 -6.20
C LEU A 914 12.50 3.96 -5.45
N GLU A 915 11.97 3.49 -4.31
CA GLU A 915 12.60 2.44 -3.51
C GLU A 915 11.52 1.68 -2.73
N PHE A 916 11.70 0.36 -2.58
CA PHE A 916 10.72 -0.53 -1.96
C PHE A 916 11.42 -1.59 -1.09
N PRO A 917 10.85 -1.95 0.07
CA PRO A 917 11.36 -3.06 0.88
C PRO A 917 11.51 -4.35 0.08
N VAL A 918 10.51 -4.70 -0.75
CA VAL A 918 10.51 -5.91 -1.58
C VAL A 918 10.31 -5.54 -3.05
N VAL A 919 11.15 -6.08 -3.93
CA VAL A 919 11.06 -5.88 -5.37
C VAL A 919 11.03 -7.22 -6.10
N PHE A 920 10.02 -7.38 -6.97
CA PHE A 920 9.97 -8.42 -7.99
C PHE A 920 10.40 -7.81 -9.32
N LEU A 921 11.47 -8.34 -9.95
CA LEU A 921 11.87 -8.02 -11.31
C LEU A 921 11.43 -9.15 -12.24
N CYS A 922 10.44 -8.90 -13.06
CA CYS A 922 9.75 -9.93 -13.81
C CYS A 922 10.05 -9.91 -15.31
N GLY A 923 9.96 -11.10 -15.92
CA GLY A 923 10.08 -11.30 -17.35
C GLY A 923 11.50 -11.06 -17.88
N LEU A 924 12.51 -11.48 -17.14
CA LEU A 924 13.93 -11.35 -17.50
C LEU A 924 14.30 -12.39 -18.56
N THR A 925 13.86 -12.14 -19.79
CA THR A 925 14.05 -13.07 -20.93
C THR A 925 14.86 -12.43 -22.04
N GLU A 926 15.51 -13.25 -22.87
CA GLU A 926 16.19 -12.82 -24.11
C GLU A 926 15.23 -12.00 -24.99
N LYS A 927 15.73 -11.01 -25.70
CA LYS A 927 14.99 -10.07 -26.57
C LYS A 927 14.02 -9.12 -25.84
N VAL A 928 13.83 -9.26 -24.55
CA VAL A 928 13.05 -8.35 -23.71
C VAL A 928 13.98 -7.54 -22.80
N LEU A 929 15.00 -8.15 -22.25
CA LEU A 929 16.07 -7.47 -21.53
C LEU A 929 17.41 -8.17 -21.85
N PRO A 930 18.23 -7.63 -22.77
CA PRO A 930 18.05 -6.37 -23.51
C PRO A 930 16.86 -6.40 -24.50
N LEU A 931 16.21 -5.23 -24.67
CA LEU A 931 15.10 -5.11 -25.61
C LEU A 931 15.61 -5.03 -27.06
N VAL A 932 15.39 -6.09 -27.81
CA VAL A 932 15.72 -6.11 -29.25
C VAL A 932 14.63 -5.41 -30.06
N SER A 933 14.96 -4.27 -30.65
CA SER A 933 14.08 -3.49 -31.52
C SER A 933 14.66 -3.42 -32.95
N SER A 934 13.93 -2.79 -33.88
CA SER A 934 14.41 -2.52 -35.25
C SER A 934 15.54 -1.47 -35.31
N ARG A 935 15.88 -0.82 -34.18
CA ARG A 935 17.03 0.06 -34.00
C ARG A 935 18.16 -0.72 -33.32
N GLU A 936 19.39 -0.28 -33.48
CA GLU A 936 20.52 -0.82 -32.74
C GLU A 936 20.23 -0.78 -31.23
N THR A 937 20.37 -1.93 -30.58
CA THR A 937 20.15 -2.06 -29.14
C THR A 937 21.42 -1.62 -28.42
N ASP A 938 21.33 -0.61 -27.56
CA ASP A 938 22.42 -0.24 -26.65
C ASP A 938 22.41 -1.20 -25.45
N GLU A 939 23.26 -2.22 -25.52
CA GLU A 939 23.34 -3.25 -24.47
C GLU A 939 23.83 -2.67 -23.14
N GLU A 940 24.71 -1.68 -23.16
CA GLU A 940 25.16 -1.02 -21.93
C GLU A 940 24.05 -0.25 -21.23
N GLU A 941 23.16 0.44 -21.99
CA GLU A 941 22.00 1.12 -21.41
C GLU A 941 20.99 0.12 -20.85
N GLU A 942 20.73 -0.99 -21.53
CA GLU A 942 19.83 -2.04 -21.02
C GLU A 942 20.40 -2.70 -19.74
N ARG A 943 21.73 -2.84 -19.65
CA ARG A 943 22.40 -3.34 -18.43
C ARG A 943 22.29 -2.31 -17.29
N ARG A 944 22.47 -1.00 -17.58
CA ARG A 944 22.19 0.06 -16.60
C ARG A 944 20.72 0.05 -16.14
N LEU A 945 19.81 -0.23 -17.05
CA LEU A 945 18.39 -0.34 -16.70
C LEU A 945 18.10 -1.52 -15.75
N PHE A 946 18.76 -2.67 -15.98
CA PHE A 946 18.70 -3.80 -15.07
C PHE A 946 19.29 -3.47 -13.70
N TYR A 947 20.45 -2.81 -13.68
CA TYR A 947 21.07 -2.29 -12.45
C TYR A 947 20.13 -1.33 -11.69
N VAL A 948 19.45 -0.42 -12.39
CA VAL A 948 18.45 0.46 -11.78
C VAL A 948 17.35 -0.36 -11.13
N GLY A 949 16.83 -1.38 -11.81
CA GLY A 949 15.80 -2.27 -11.27
C GLY A 949 16.22 -2.97 -9.98
N ILE A 950 17.41 -3.59 -9.97
CA ILE A 950 17.98 -4.26 -8.80
C ILE A 950 18.09 -3.30 -7.62
N THR A 951 18.61 -2.10 -7.86
CA THR A 951 18.86 -1.08 -6.81
C THR A 951 17.58 -0.40 -6.27
N ARG A 952 16.39 -0.80 -6.75
CA ARG A 952 15.13 -0.37 -6.13
C ARG A 952 14.78 -1.16 -4.88
N ALA A 953 15.36 -2.36 -4.73
CA ALA A 953 15.14 -3.20 -3.56
C ALA A 953 15.93 -2.69 -2.34
N ILE A 954 15.25 -2.67 -1.19
CA ILE A 954 15.84 -2.31 0.10
C ILE A 954 16.28 -3.56 0.86
N GLU A 955 15.43 -4.59 0.91
CA GLU A 955 15.59 -5.77 1.77
C GLU A 955 15.53 -7.09 1.00
N GLU A 956 14.57 -7.24 0.09
CA GLU A 956 14.36 -8.47 -0.65
C GLU A 956 14.26 -8.22 -2.16
N LEU A 957 14.95 -9.05 -2.93
CA LEU A 957 14.93 -9.03 -4.39
C LEU A 957 14.58 -10.42 -4.93
N VAL A 958 13.50 -10.48 -5.72
CA VAL A 958 13.07 -11.69 -6.43
C VAL A 958 13.12 -11.42 -7.92
N LEU A 959 13.94 -12.17 -8.63
CA LEU A 959 14.09 -12.13 -10.08
C LEU A 959 13.28 -13.28 -10.69
N THR A 960 12.54 -13.03 -11.78
CA THR A 960 11.84 -14.10 -12.49
C THR A 960 12.21 -14.15 -13.97
N THR A 961 12.37 -15.37 -14.49
CA THR A 961 12.65 -15.63 -15.90
C THR A 961 11.77 -16.75 -16.42
N ARG A 962 11.73 -16.90 -17.75
CA ARG A 962 10.97 -17.96 -18.44
C ARG A 962 11.52 -18.19 -19.83
N GLY A 963 11.42 -19.41 -20.34
CA GLY A 963 11.91 -19.75 -21.68
C GLY A 963 13.42 -19.50 -21.80
N ASP A 964 13.82 -18.65 -22.76
CA ASP A 964 15.23 -18.26 -22.96
C ASP A 964 15.58 -17.12 -21.99
N PRO A 965 16.44 -17.36 -20.98
CA PRO A 965 16.80 -16.36 -19.98
C PRO A 965 17.56 -15.17 -20.58
N SER A 966 17.38 -14.00 -19.98
CA SER A 966 18.20 -12.81 -20.29
C SER A 966 19.69 -13.12 -20.12
N PRO A 967 20.56 -12.68 -21.04
CA PRO A 967 22.02 -12.86 -20.91
C PRO A 967 22.57 -12.22 -19.64
N PHE A 968 21.95 -11.15 -19.13
CA PHE A 968 22.38 -10.47 -17.91
C PHE A 968 22.22 -11.34 -16.63
N LEU A 969 21.42 -12.41 -16.68
CA LEU A 969 21.29 -13.35 -15.56
C LEU A 969 22.52 -14.25 -15.38
N ALA A 970 23.41 -14.33 -16.39
CA ALA A 970 24.67 -14.98 -16.26
C ALA A 970 25.73 -14.13 -15.52
N GLU A 971 25.51 -12.81 -15.46
CA GLU A 971 26.36 -11.83 -14.76
C GLU A 971 26.08 -11.74 -13.25
N LEU A 972 25.05 -12.44 -12.76
CA LEU A 972 24.70 -12.47 -11.34
C LEU A 972 25.71 -13.28 -10.53
N PRO A 973 26.00 -12.92 -9.28
CA PRO A 973 26.93 -13.63 -8.43
C PRO A 973 26.42 -15.04 -8.09
N SER A 974 27.34 -15.92 -7.73
CA SER A 974 27.05 -17.34 -7.47
C SER A 974 26.20 -17.61 -6.22
N ASN A 975 26.10 -16.65 -5.32
CA ASN A 975 25.29 -16.73 -4.10
C ASN A 975 23.78 -16.48 -4.33
N VAL A 976 23.36 -16.15 -5.54
CA VAL A 976 21.94 -16.01 -5.91
C VAL A 976 21.26 -17.38 -5.87
N LYS A 977 20.19 -17.49 -5.10
CA LYS A 977 19.42 -18.71 -4.93
C LYS A 977 18.57 -18.96 -6.17
N ARG A 978 18.89 -20.05 -6.93
CA ARG A 978 18.14 -20.43 -8.13
C ARG A 978 17.04 -21.43 -7.78
N GLU A 979 15.81 -21.15 -8.18
CA GLU A 979 14.63 -21.95 -7.89
C GLU A 979 13.80 -22.18 -9.18
N LYS A 980 12.97 -23.23 -9.18
CA LYS A 980 11.94 -23.41 -10.21
C LYS A 980 10.57 -23.16 -9.58
N ALA A 981 9.71 -22.40 -10.27
CA ALA A 981 8.33 -22.28 -9.87
C ALA A 981 7.65 -23.66 -9.91
N LEU A 982 7.00 -24.05 -8.81
CA LEU A 982 6.36 -25.37 -8.72
C LEU A 982 5.20 -25.46 -9.72
N GLU A 983 5.35 -26.31 -10.70
CA GLU A 983 4.25 -26.74 -11.57
C GLU A 983 3.48 -27.89 -10.90
N LYS A 984 2.20 -27.68 -10.61
CA LYS A 984 1.28 -28.83 -10.51
C LYS A 984 0.83 -29.17 -11.92
N PRO A 985 1.04 -30.40 -12.39
CA PRO A 985 0.60 -30.81 -13.74
C PRO A 985 -0.93 -30.75 -13.79
N TRP A 986 -1.47 -29.89 -14.64
CA TRP A 986 -2.91 -29.77 -14.96
C TRP A 986 -3.52 -31.11 -15.40
N ALA A 987 -2.72 -32.06 -15.88
CA ALA A 987 -3.14 -33.36 -16.36
C ALA A 987 -3.73 -34.29 -15.29
N GLN A 988 -3.51 -34.05 -13.99
CA GLN A 988 -4.10 -34.89 -12.94
C GLN A 988 -5.47 -34.39 -12.44
N GLN A 989 -5.90 -33.20 -12.83
CA GLN A 989 -7.21 -32.64 -12.45
C GLN A 989 -8.31 -32.93 -13.49
N LEU A 990 -7.96 -33.33 -14.72
CA LEU A 990 -8.91 -33.68 -15.79
C LEU A 990 -9.27 -35.17 -15.86
N SER A 991 -8.71 -36.02 -15.00
CA SER A 991 -9.03 -37.47 -14.98
C SER A 991 -10.00 -37.87 -13.85
N LEU A 992 -10.68 -36.88 -13.21
CA LEU A 992 -11.69 -37.13 -12.18
C LEU A 992 -13.07 -36.56 -12.55
N PHE A 993 -13.37 -36.52 -13.89
CA PHE A 993 -14.73 -36.34 -14.37
C PHE A 993 -15.13 -37.55 -15.26
#